data_91c3e8866d7a68a98f7dc130a75cb1b3
#
_entry.id   91c3e8866d7a68a98f7dc130a75cb1b3
#
_cell.length_a   1.000
_cell.length_b   1.000
_cell.length_c   1.000
_cell.angle_alpha   90.00
_cell.angle_beta   90.00
_cell.angle_gamma   90.00
#
_symmetry.space_group_name_H-M   'P 1'
#
loop_
_entity.id
_entity.type
_entity.pdbx_description
1 polymer ?
#
loop_
_entity_poly.entity_id
_entity_poly.type
_entity_poly.pdbx_seq_one_letter_code
_entity_poly.pdbx_strand_id
1 'polypeptide(L)'
;MAEISKESTGLKDLVCPDIVSTEVDVNAPGVEMVKSLCYFCHANCGVLAYVKDGDVIKIKGDPDYSNKGGLCCRGTSALLHVNHPARVNHVLKRVGEKGEGKWEQIPYDQGIQEVADRLNQIKAESGAEAVASAGGTTRTDDFARRRFLNLFGTPNGFHNALLCWIPTFMTETCVCGWSPFETDLGAAKSLILWGMNPGASSLPSMRGYTDLQMETGLKIIMVDPRYSETASKADLWLPLRPGSDSALALALLHTIIFEGLYDWDFVEKWCDGFEELQDRMIDYSPEWASTITWLDPEQIRKAARLYAMNKPGCIQWGCTWDQMGRASTTVAHALTLIRAICGNLDVPGGDGMPGPAINYLTDEEMELNERLPEEQKAKQIGSNKFKLTSWPGYQLISDNAKRTWGKTLPAEWFCEAHGPSVFKAILTGDPYQIRALIVNATNPINSYGDSKMTLAALKKVEFLVTVEYWMTPTALFSDYVFPAAGALERPIIVTHYGATDSVMGGRRAIQPKFDRHDDFTFWRKLGIACGQSEEDWPWETIEEAYSAIIAPLGLPVDGWDGFVDNFRMYYPPLHQSKFIQNNGFWTPTGKIECNSTIMRQLGYDGMPSYTGTAENPEDTPELLEEYPIVLTTGGGFMPYHHSEHFNMPNIRYLYPDPYFFINPELAEKLNIEHGDWCWIETRRGRIKMRADVQPIVDPRVVMCPRGWWFPERDGSADLNNPFGCLESNVNTLTSVDDEDCDPMGGSWSNRGMLCKVYKCGEFDKEFKPEDAQFSIPSSSPEPGIHVMPSEQKLCKEKIPFEMPQPTKEVPEGYYWVWQNDGLYQKGTHFKLDDSGWLIDPKTKAYIDAYTGWRYDGNEQCLVDDATGKKYTMDRVEIVYVAGVRTYPGQAAPYEVPQQLTWDQEKGYAVLGDKPYVYDPNSGWMLDPATGAYHDAYYGWLYDAAGNCLVDEATGNRYDMSYQPLQ
;
A
#
# COMPACT_ATOMS: atom_id res chain seq x y z
N MET A 1 -39.10 4.29 18.78
CA MET A 1 -38.88 3.74 17.43
C MET A 1 -40.23 3.85 16.72
N ALA A 2 -40.28 4.66 15.68
CA ALA A 2 -41.48 4.75 14.87
C ALA A 2 -41.68 3.41 14.15
N GLU A 3 -42.89 2.87 14.16
CA GLU A 3 -43.25 1.75 13.29
C GLU A 3 -43.00 2.17 11.84
N ILE A 4 -42.04 1.52 11.22
CA ILE A 4 -41.76 1.68 9.79
C ILE A 4 -43.00 1.11 9.09
N SER A 5 -43.82 1.95 8.49
CA SER A 5 -44.96 1.47 7.73
C SER A 5 -44.43 0.66 6.56
N LYS A 6 -44.81 -0.61 6.47
CA LYS A 6 -44.42 -1.56 5.42
C LYS A 6 -44.77 -1.12 4.00
N GLU A 7 -45.37 0.03 3.85
CA GLU A 7 -46.01 0.47 2.58
C GLU A 7 -45.20 1.52 1.80
N SER A 8 -44.17 2.15 2.41
CA SER A 8 -43.57 3.35 1.83
C SER A 8 -42.24 3.20 1.09
N THR A 9 -41.64 2.02 1.03
CA THR A 9 -40.20 1.96 0.65
C THR A 9 -39.94 0.91 -0.40
N GLY A 10 -40.58 0.46 -1.33
CA GLY A 10 -40.12 -0.59 -2.26
C GLY A 10 -39.35 -1.78 -1.60
N LEU A 11 -39.13 -1.67 -0.30
CA LEU A 11 -38.54 -2.68 0.60
C LEU A 11 -39.61 -3.69 1.09
N LYS A 12 -40.79 -3.68 0.46
CA LYS A 12 -41.94 -4.52 0.88
C LYS A 12 -41.62 -6.00 0.98
N ASP A 13 -40.65 -6.44 0.18
CA ASP A 13 -40.25 -7.84 0.09
C ASP A 13 -38.99 -8.17 0.89
N LEU A 14 -38.32 -7.16 1.43
CA LEU A 14 -37.23 -7.39 2.38
C LEU A 14 -37.82 -7.64 3.76
N VAL A 15 -38.12 -8.89 4.06
CA VAL A 15 -38.58 -9.31 5.37
C VAL A 15 -37.51 -8.98 6.41
N CYS A 16 -37.81 -7.98 7.28
CA CYS A 16 -37.02 -7.76 8.46
C CYS A 16 -37.53 -8.70 9.55
N PRO A 17 -36.94 -9.86 9.82
CA PRO A 17 -37.31 -10.67 10.97
C PRO A 17 -37.06 -9.81 12.22
N ASP A 18 -37.84 -10.04 13.26
CA ASP A 18 -37.70 -9.37 14.56
C ASP A 18 -36.43 -9.92 15.28
N ILE A 19 -35.24 -9.45 14.81
CA ILE A 19 -33.94 -10.03 15.20
C ILE A 19 -33.28 -9.28 16.35
N VAL A 20 -33.77 -8.09 16.65
CA VAL A 20 -33.22 -7.25 17.69
C VAL A 20 -34.08 -7.35 18.95
N SER A 21 -34.18 -8.54 19.52
CA SER A 21 -34.58 -8.64 20.92
C SER A 21 -33.42 -8.09 21.77
N THR A 22 -33.58 -6.90 22.32
CA THR A 22 -32.67 -6.32 23.30
C THR A 22 -32.67 -7.10 24.62
N GLU A 23 -33.59 -8.03 24.77
CA GLU A 23 -33.90 -8.78 25.99
C GLU A 23 -33.37 -10.23 26.01
N VAL A 24 -32.48 -10.61 25.10
CA VAL A 24 -31.87 -11.96 25.14
C VAL A 24 -30.98 -12.08 26.36
N ASP A 25 -31.36 -12.98 27.28
CA ASP A 25 -30.52 -13.38 28.41
C ASP A 25 -29.38 -14.30 27.94
N VAL A 26 -28.21 -13.70 27.75
CA VAL A 26 -27.01 -14.44 27.34
C VAL A 26 -26.43 -15.38 28.39
N ASN A 27 -26.94 -15.32 29.65
CA ASN A 27 -26.53 -16.17 30.76
C ASN A 27 -27.57 -17.28 31.02
N ALA A 28 -28.61 -17.39 30.21
CA ALA A 28 -29.61 -18.41 30.35
C ALA A 28 -29.00 -19.83 30.20
N PRO A 29 -29.51 -20.83 30.87
CA PRO A 29 -29.04 -22.22 30.72
C PRO A 29 -29.09 -22.68 29.26
N GLY A 30 -28.00 -23.33 28.82
CA GLY A 30 -27.84 -23.82 27.44
C GLY A 30 -27.39 -22.77 26.42
N VAL A 31 -27.09 -21.55 26.86
CA VAL A 31 -26.41 -20.58 26.02
C VAL A 31 -24.91 -20.75 26.11
N GLU A 32 -24.30 -20.94 24.96
CA GLU A 32 -22.83 -21.02 24.78
C GLU A 32 -22.30 -19.74 24.12
N MET A 33 -21.15 -19.27 24.56
CA MET A 33 -20.44 -18.12 23.94
C MET A 33 -19.29 -18.61 23.09
N VAL A 34 -19.29 -18.27 21.80
CA VAL A 34 -18.26 -18.64 20.83
C VAL A 34 -17.53 -17.39 20.36
N LYS A 35 -16.18 -17.43 20.40
CA LYS A 35 -15.33 -16.39 19.87
C LYS A 35 -15.21 -16.53 18.35
N SER A 36 -15.64 -15.53 17.60
CA SER A 36 -15.56 -15.48 16.14
C SER A 36 -15.06 -14.12 15.65
N LEU A 37 -14.98 -13.93 14.34
CA LEU A 37 -14.62 -12.66 13.71
C LEU A 37 -15.75 -12.14 12.84
N CYS A 38 -15.92 -10.83 12.79
CA CYS A 38 -16.72 -10.17 11.80
C CYS A 38 -15.93 -10.13 10.47
N TYR A 39 -16.52 -10.69 9.42
CA TYR A 39 -15.83 -10.87 8.13
C TYR A 39 -16.34 -9.97 7.00
N PHE A 40 -17.19 -8.99 7.30
CA PHE A 40 -17.77 -8.10 6.29
C PHE A 40 -16.85 -7.00 5.76
N CYS A 41 -15.67 -6.82 6.36
CA CYS A 41 -14.63 -5.90 5.85
C CYS A 41 -13.26 -6.23 6.45
N HIS A 42 -12.21 -5.53 5.99
CA HIS A 42 -10.83 -5.75 6.45
C HIS A 42 -10.54 -5.35 7.90
N ALA A 43 -11.49 -4.79 8.65
CA ALA A 43 -11.30 -4.48 10.07
C ALA A 43 -11.29 -5.75 10.96
N ASN A 44 -11.80 -6.87 10.48
CA ASN A 44 -11.81 -8.18 11.15
C ASN A 44 -12.15 -8.11 12.65
N CYS A 45 -13.18 -7.33 13.01
CA CYS A 45 -13.57 -7.08 14.40
C CYS A 45 -13.88 -8.37 15.13
N GLY A 46 -13.39 -8.51 16.36
CA GLY A 46 -13.73 -9.63 17.23
C GLY A 46 -15.20 -9.66 17.60
N VAL A 47 -15.82 -10.83 17.49
CA VAL A 47 -17.25 -11.07 17.77
C VAL A 47 -17.37 -12.16 18.84
N LEU A 48 -18.27 -11.92 19.79
CA LEU A 48 -18.79 -12.92 20.71
C LEU A 48 -20.18 -13.32 20.20
N ALA A 49 -20.30 -14.54 19.67
CA ALA A 49 -21.57 -15.12 19.25
C ALA A 49 -22.17 -15.97 20.39
N TYR A 50 -23.39 -15.64 20.77
CA TYR A 50 -24.14 -16.41 21.76
C TYR A 50 -25.05 -17.37 21.04
N VAL A 51 -24.86 -18.66 21.30
CA VAL A 51 -25.52 -19.77 20.59
C VAL A 51 -26.39 -20.54 21.56
N LYS A 52 -27.60 -20.88 21.15
CA LYS A 52 -28.49 -21.77 21.87
C LYS A 52 -29.20 -22.69 20.88
N ASP A 53 -29.23 -23.98 21.19
CA ASP A 53 -29.89 -25.03 20.40
C ASP A 53 -29.44 -25.02 18.90
N GLY A 54 -28.18 -24.66 18.64
CA GLY A 54 -27.59 -24.59 17.29
C GLY A 54 -27.86 -23.28 16.53
N ASP A 55 -28.56 -22.33 17.15
CA ASP A 55 -28.83 -21.01 16.55
C ASP A 55 -28.09 -19.89 17.26
N VAL A 56 -27.55 -18.92 16.48
CA VAL A 56 -27.03 -17.67 17.04
C VAL A 56 -28.21 -16.81 17.49
N ILE A 57 -28.26 -16.54 18.80
CA ILE A 57 -29.35 -15.73 19.40
C ILE A 57 -28.93 -14.28 19.65
N LYS A 58 -27.63 -14.00 19.77
CA LYS A 58 -27.09 -12.65 19.97
C LYS A 58 -25.64 -12.54 19.51
N ILE A 59 -25.25 -11.33 19.10
CA ILE A 59 -23.88 -10.98 18.77
C ILE A 59 -23.45 -9.74 19.56
N LYS A 60 -22.24 -9.74 20.09
CA LYS A 60 -21.58 -8.58 20.68
C LYS A 60 -20.17 -8.43 20.13
N GLY A 61 -19.64 -7.22 20.12
CA GLY A 61 -18.21 -7.00 19.91
C GLY A 61 -17.40 -7.53 21.10
N ASP A 62 -16.24 -8.09 20.83
CA ASP A 62 -15.35 -8.62 21.84
C ASP A 62 -14.54 -7.48 22.48
N PRO A 63 -14.67 -7.23 23.79
CA PRO A 63 -13.95 -6.17 24.49
C PRO A 63 -12.44 -6.46 24.59
N ASP A 64 -12.04 -7.72 24.53
CA ASP A 64 -10.65 -8.16 24.65
C ASP A 64 -9.92 -8.19 23.31
N TYR A 65 -10.62 -7.90 22.22
CA TYR A 65 -10.05 -7.85 20.87
C TYR A 65 -9.73 -6.41 20.42
N SER A 66 -9.04 -6.25 19.27
CA SER A 66 -8.60 -4.95 18.74
C SER A 66 -9.71 -3.89 18.61
N ASN A 67 -10.95 -4.31 18.35
CA ASN A 67 -12.12 -3.43 18.26
C ASN A 67 -12.71 -2.98 19.62
N LYS A 68 -12.14 -3.42 20.75
CA LYS A 68 -12.56 -3.03 22.13
C LYS A 68 -14.08 -3.08 22.35
N GLY A 69 -14.74 -4.11 21.87
CA GLY A 69 -16.18 -4.30 21.98
C GLY A 69 -17.03 -3.52 20.97
N GLY A 70 -16.43 -2.70 20.10
CA GLY A 70 -17.15 -1.93 19.09
C GLY A 70 -17.51 -2.75 17.87
N LEU A 71 -18.77 -2.66 17.39
CA LEU A 71 -19.22 -3.18 16.10
C LEU A 71 -20.00 -2.09 15.37
N CYS A 72 -19.77 -1.96 14.07
CA CYS A 72 -20.58 -1.11 13.19
C CYS A 72 -21.88 -1.81 12.76
N CYS A 73 -22.73 -1.10 12.02
CA CYS A 73 -24.03 -1.61 11.53
C CYS A 73 -23.86 -2.90 10.68
N ARG A 74 -22.75 -3.07 9.94
CA ARG A 74 -22.47 -4.29 9.18
C ARG A 74 -22.22 -5.49 10.11
N GLY A 75 -21.35 -5.33 11.09
CA GLY A 75 -21.05 -6.40 12.06
C GLY A 75 -22.26 -6.83 12.87
N THR A 76 -23.09 -5.89 13.29
CA THR A 76 -24.34 -6.21 14.00
C THR A 76 -25.39 -6.89 13.13
N SER A 77 -25.26 -6.77 11.79
CA SER A 77 -26.15 -7.43 10.84
C SER A 77 -25.83 -8.91 10.59
N ALA A 78 -24.75 -9.45 11.11
CA ALA A 78 -24.34 -10.82 10.83
C ALA A 78 -25.40 -11.86 11.29
N LEU A 79 -26.14 -11.58 12.35
CA LEU A 79 -27.25 -12.43 12.78
C LEU A 79 -28.39 -12.46 11.76
N LEU A 80 -28.75 -11.29 11.20
CA LEU A 80 -29.74 -11.20 10.13
C LEU A 80 -29.23 -11.88 8.85
N HIS A 81 -27.97 -11.71 8.49
CA HIS A 81 -27.35 -12.32 7.33
C HIS A 81 -27.47 -13.85 7.33
N VAL A 82 -27.19 -14.49 8.46
CA VAL A 82 -27.31 -15.97 8.60
C VAL A 82 -28.73 -16.46 8.38
N ASN A 83 -29.73 -15.73 8.89
CA ASN A 83 -31.12 -16.13 8.90
C ASN A 83 -31.96 -15.47 7.78
N HIS A 84 -31.33 -14.72 6.86
CA HIS A 84 -32.04 -13.97 5.85
C HIS A 84 -32.79 -14.90 4.86
N PRO A 85 -34.07 -14.69 4.59
CA PRO A 85 -34.88 -15.60 3.76
C PRO A 85 -34.48 -15.63 2.29
N ALA A 86 -33.82 -14.57 1.79
CA ALA A 86 -33.33 -14.50 0.41
C ALA A 86 -31.98 -15.19 0.19
N ARG A 87 -31.39 -15.82 1.24
CA ARG A 87 -30.14 -16.58 1.10
C ARG A 87 -30.37 -17.78 0.17
N VAL A 88 -29.37 -18.03 -0.69
CA VAL A 88 -29.29 -19.31 -1.41
C VAL A 88 -29.04 -20.41 -0.39
N ASN A 89 -29.91 -21.40 -0.31
CA ASN A 89 -29.91 -22.45 0.70
C ASN A 89 -29.62 -23.85 0.14
N HIS A 90 -29.89 -24.06 -1.13
CA HIS A 90 -29.73 -25.32 -1.83
C HIS A 90 -29.07 -25.08 -3.17
N VAL A 91 -28.44 -26.10 -3.76
CA VAL A 91 -27.91 -25.99 -5.11
C VAL A 91 -29.04 -25.78 -6.11
N LEU A 92 -28.93 -24.72 -6.89
CA LEU A 92 -29.87 -24.36 -7.95
C LEU A 92 -29.27 -24.71 -9.30
N LYS A 93 -29.94 -25.61 -10.00
CA LYS A 93 -29.64 -25.97 -11.40
C LYS A 93 -30.58 -25.24 -12.34
N ARG A 94 -30.06 -24.58 -13.36
CA ARG A 94 -30.85 -23.89 -14.35
C ARG A 94 -31.64 -24.90 -15.22
N VAL A 95 -32.95 -24.69 -15.39
CA VAL A 95 -33.83 -25.51 -16.21
C VAL A 95 -34.48 -24.76 -17.40
N GLY A 96 -34.19 -23.46 -17.53
CA GLY A 96 -34.64 -22.59 -18.62
C GLY A 96 -33.47 -21.99 -19.40
N GLU A 97 -33.76 -20.95 -20.19
CA GLU A 97 -32.73 -20.17 -20.85
C GLU A 97 -31.91 -19.35 -19.85
N LYS A 98 -30.67 -18.95 -20.19
CA LYS A 98 -29.85 -18.12 -19.34
C LYS A 98 -30.53 -16.81 -19.00
N GLY A 99 -30.65 -16.49 -17.69
CA GLY A 99 -31.28 -15.30 -17.20
C GLY A 99 -32.78 -15.40 -16.99
N GLU A 100 -33.45 -16.49 -17.40
CA GLU A 100 -34.90 -16.66 -17.27
C GLU A 100 -35.35 -16.83 -15.80
N GLY A 101 -34.41 -17.08 -14.87
CA GLY A 101 -34.72 -17.23 -13.44
C GLY A 101 -35.43 -18.54 -13.08
N LYS A 102 -35.38 -19.55 -13.93
CA LYS A 102 -36.00 -20.87 -13.68
C LYS A 102 -34.98 -21.86 -13.13
N TRP A 103 -35.25 -22.37 -11.94
CA TRP A 103 -34.33 -23.21 -11.18
C TRP A 103 -34.96 -24.50 -10.68
N GLU A 104 -34.15 -25.56 -10.63
CA GLU A 104 -34.45 -26.79 -9.95
C GLU A 104 -33.48 -26.95 -8.78
N GLN A 105 -33.99 -27.31 -7.60
CA GLN A 105 -33.14 -27.65 -6.46
C GLN A 105 -32.68 -29.10 -6.59
N ILE A 106 -31.35 -29.30 -6.48
CA ILE A 106 -30.75 -30.64 -6.54
C ILE A 106 -29.85 -30.88 -5.33
N PRO A 107 -29.54 -32.14 -4.98
CA PRO A 107 -28.57 -32.46 -3.93
C PRO A 107 -27.20 -31.86 -4.23
N TYR A 108 -26.46 -31.44 -3.18
CA TYR A 108 -25.16 -30.78 -3.31
C TYR A 108 -24.16 -31.64 -4.08
N ASP A 109 -24.00 -32.93 -3.68
CA ASP A 109 -23.04 -33.83 -4.34
C ASP A 109 -23.41 -34.15 -5.80
N GLN A 110 -24.71 -34.16 -6.13
CA GLN A 110 -25.14 -34.27 -7.53
C GLN A 110 -24.68 -33.04 -8.33
N GLY A 111 -24.85 -31.83 -7.77
CA GLY A 111 -24.41 -30.61 -8.41
C GLY A 111 -22.90 -30.60 -8.64
N ILE A 112 -22.12 -31.00 -7.65
CA ILE A 112 -20.65 -31.16 -7.76
C ILE A 112 -20.26 -32.10 -8.89
N GLN A 113 -20.90 -33.29 -8.96
CA GLN A 113 -20.56 -34.28 -9.98
C GLN A 113 -20.94 -33.79 -11.40
N GLU A 114 -22.11 -33.19 -11.57
CA GLU A 114 -22.54 -32.67 -12.89
C GLU A 114 -21.62 -31.54 -13.37
N VAL A 115 -21.18 -30.66 -12.46
CA VAL A 115 -20.22 -29.60 -12.78
C VAL A 115 -18.86 -30.18 -13.13
N ALA A 116 -18.35 -31.15 -12.37
CA ALA A 116 -17.08 -31.82 -12.62
C ALA A 116 -17.06 -32.54 -14.00
N ASP A 117 -18.12 -33.25 -14.31
CA ASP A 117 -18.25 -33.95 -15.62
C ASP A 117 -18.17 -32.93 -16.76
N ARG A 118 -18.84 -31.77 -16.61
CA ARG A 118 -18.84 -30.74 -17.64
C ARG A 118 -17.48 -30.05 -17.78
N LEU A 119 -16.80 -29.77 -16.68
CA LEU A 119 -15.45 -29.19 -16.70
C LEU A 119 -14.45 -30.16 -17.34
N ASN A 120 -14.51 -31.44 -17.00
CA ASN A 120 -13.65 -32.48 -17.58
C ASN A 120 -13.90 -32.66 -19.09
N GLN A 121 -15.16 -32.56 -19.53
CA GLN A 121 -15.50 -32.57 -20.95
C GLN A 121 -14.85 -31.37 -21.66
N ILE A 122 -15.00 -30.17 -21.16
CA ILE A 122 -14.39 -28.94 -21.72
C ILE A 122 -12.88 -29.06 -21.77
N LYS A 123 -12.26 -29.55 -20.68
CA LYS A 123 -10.82 -29.81 -20.63
C LYS A 123 -10.36 -30.79 -21.70
N ALA A 124 -11.10 -31.88 -21.93
CA ALA A 124 -10.77 -32.87 -22.95
C ALA A 124 -10.92 -32.34 -24.38
N GLU A 125 -11.89 -31.44 -24.61
CA GLU A 125 -12.18 -30.88 -25.94
C GLU A 125 -11.28 -29.69 -26.30
N SER A 126 -10.90 -28.87 -25.33
CA SER A 126 -10.30 -27.53 -25.55
C SER A 126 -9.09 -27.20 -24.68
N GLY A 127 -8.62 -28.15 -23.85
CA GLY A 127 -7.55 -27.89 -22.87
C GLY A 127 -8.02 -27.32 -21.56
N ALA A 128 -7.20 -27.45 -20.52
CA ALA A 128 -7.54 -26.92 -19.20
C ALA A 128 -7.63 -25.40 -19.19
N GLU A 129 -6.87 -24.72 -20.04
CA GLU A 129 -6.85 -23.26 -20.22
C GLU A 129 -8.20 -22.68 -20.67
N ALA A 130 -9.09 -23.49 -21.24
CA ALA A 130 -10.45 -23.08 -21.62
C ALA A 130 -11.39 -22.86 -20.41
N VAL A 131 -10.92 -23.17 -19.20
CA VAL A 131 -11.62 -22.94 -17.93
C VAL A 131 -10.96 -21.78 -17.20
N ALA A 132 -11.76 -20.85 -16.68
CA ALA A 132 -11.29 -19.74 -15.86
C ALA A 132 -12.05 -19.69 -14.52
N SER A 133 -11.47 -19.02 -13.53
CA SER A 133 -12.15 -18.76 -12.26
C SER A 133 -11.99 -17.32 -11.84
N ALA A 134 -13.14 -16.65 -11.56
CA ALA A 134 -13.19 -15.34 -10.92
C ALA A 134 -13.40 -15.50 -9.41
N GLY A 135 -12.51 -14.93 -8.60
CA GLY A 135 -12.60 -14.91 -7.14
C GLY A 135 -12.95 -13.54 -6.59
N GLY A 136 -13.49 -13.50 -5.38
CA GLY A 136 -13.54 -12.32 -4.54
C GLY A 136 -12.36 -12.31 -3.57
N THR A 137 -12.26 -11.29 -2.74
CA THR A 137 -11.26 -11.20 -1.68
C THR A 137 -11.74 -11.97 -0.45
N THR A 138 -11.64 -13.29 -0.44
CA THR A 138 -12.16 -14.12 0.65
C THR A 138 -11.27 -14.09 1.88
N ARG A 139 -9.95 -13.96 1.72
CA ARG A 139 -8.96 -13.77 2.81
C ARG A 139 -8.86 -14.91 3.83
N THR A 140 -9.49 -16.05 3.57
CA THR A 140 -9.51 -17.18 4.52
C THR A 140 -9.03 -18.47 3.89
N ASP A 141 -9.65 -18.88 2.82
CA ASP A 141 -9.49 -20.17 2.16
C ASP A 141 -9.27 -20.07 0.66
N ASP A 142 -8.76 -18.90 0.21
CA ASP A 142 -8.43 -18.63 -1.20
C ASP A 142 -7.42 -19.63 -1.78
N PHE A 143 -6.52 -20.15 -0.95
CA PHE A 143 -5.58 -21.20 -1.33
C PHE A 143 -6.28 -22.43 -1.96
N ALA A 144 -7.49 -22.77 -1.50
CA ALA A 144 -8.23 -23.92 -2.02
C ALA A 144 -8.64 -23.73 -3.49
N ARG A 145 -9.04 -22.50 -3.86
CA ARG A 145 -9.31 -22.15 -5.26
C ARG A 145 -8.06 -22.29 -6.12
N ARG A 146 -6.96 -21.71 -5.70
CA ARG A 146 -5.69 -21.79 -6.42
C ARG A 146 -5.18 -23.22 -6.53
N ARG A 147 -5.25 -24.00 -5.45
CA ARG A 147 -4.90 -25.42 -5.42
C ARG A 147 -5.71 -26.20 -6.45
N PHE A 148 -7.05 -26.00 -6.49
CA PHE A 148 -7.90 -26.62 -7.50
C PHE A 148 -7.45 -26.26 -8.92
N LEU A 149 -7.20 -24.98 -9.21
CA LEU A 149 -6.82 -24.49 -10.54
C LEU A 149 -5.48 -25.08 -10.99
N ASN A 150 -4.48 -25.09 -10.11
CA ASN A 150 -3.15 -25.63 -10.39
C ASN A 150 -3.22 -27.13 -10.70
N LEU A 151 -3.95 -27.90 -9.90
CA LEU A 151 -4.15 -29.34 -10.11
C LEU A 151 -5.04 -29.66 -11.33
N PHE A 152 -6.01 -28.80 -11.62
CA PHE A 152 -6.82 -28.91 -12.84
C PHE A 152 -6.00 -28.59 -14.10
N GLY A 153 -4.99 -27.72 -13.97
CA GLY A 153 -4.05 -27.34 -15.03
C GLY A 153 -4.43 -26.06 -15.77
N THR A 154 -5.27 -25.17 -15.18
CA THR A 154 -5.59 -23.88 -15.78
C THR A 154 -4.83 -22.73 -15.10
N PRO A 155 -4.20 -21.82 -15.89
CA PRO A 155 -3.54 -20.64 -15.37
C PRO A 155 -4.49 -19.44 -15.17
N ASN A 156 -5.78 -19.56 -15.52
CA ASN A 156 -6.71 -18.43 -15.65
C ASN A 156 -7.53 -18.19 -14.38
N GLY A 157 -6.86 -18.15 -13.22
CA GLY A 157 -7.43 -17.62 -12.00
C GLY A 157 -7.27 -16.11 -11.92
N PHE A 158 -8.31 -15.38 -11.54
CA PHE A 158 -8.29 -13.93 -11.35
C PHE A 158 -9.29 -13.48 -10.28
N HIS A 159 -9.04 -12.31 -9.71
CA HIS A 159 -9.96 -11.63 -8.79
C HIS A 159 -9.83 -10.10 -8.90
N ASN A 160 -10.63 -9.34 -8.13
CA ASN A 160 -10.62 -7.86 -8.23
C ASN A 160 -9.48 -7.21 -7.43
N ALA A 161 -8.50 -7.95 -6.97
CA ALA A 161 -7.38 -7.39 -6.22
C ALA A 161 -6.43 -6.57 -7.10
N LEU A 162 -6.51 -6.67 -8.42
CA LEU A 162 -5.88 -5.69 -9.33
C LEU A 162 -6.32 -4.24 -9.08
N LEU A 163 -7.51 -4.02 -8.49
CA LEU A 163 -8.00 -2.70 -8.06
C LEU A 163 -7.93 -2.50 -6.54
N CYS A 164 -7.28 -3.40 -5.81
CA CYS A 164 -7.31 -3.40 -4.36
C CYS A 164 -5.91 -3.23 -3.75
N TRP A 165 -4.90 -3.98 -4.24
CA TRP A 165 -3.58 -3.99 -3.60
C TRP A 165 -2.48 -4.72 -4.41
N ILE A 166 -2.78 -5.57 -5.39
CA ILE A 166 -1.76 -6.37 -6.10
C ILE A 166 -0.73 -5.49 -6.80
N PRO A 167 -1.07 -4.49 -7.64
CA PRO A 167 -0.06 -3.65 -8.29
C PRO A 167 0.84 -2.95 -7.28
N THR A 168 0.28 -2.47 -6.17
CA THR A 168 1.05 -1.84 -5.08
C THR A 168 2.01 -2.85 -4.44
N PHE A 169 1.54 -4.02 -4.02
CA PHE A 169 2.38 -5.03 -3.37
C PHE A 169 3.50 -5.53 -4.28
N MET A 170 3.20 -5.78 -5.55
CA MET A 170 4.22 -6.18 -6.52
C MET A 170 5.26 -5.07 -6.73
N THR A 171 4.83 -3.81 -6.76
CA THR A 171 5.73 -2.65 -6.87
C THR A 171 6.60 -2.50 -5.61
N GLU A 172 6.01 -2.55 -4.43
CA GLU A 172 6.74 -2.51 -3.14
C GLU A 172 7.78 -3.63 -3.07
N THR A 173 7.41 -4.84 -3.48
CA THR A 173 8.32 -5.98 -3.50
C THR A 173 9.46 -5.79 -4.52
N CYS A 174 9.21 -5.17 -5.68
CA CYS A 174 10.25 -4.85 -6.66
C CYS A 174 11.23 -3.80 -6.16
N VAL A 175 10.81 -2.89 -5.28
CA VAL A 175 11.63 -1.78 -4.75
C VAL A 175 12.37 -2.17 -3.48
N CYS A 176 11.67 -2.84 -2.55
CA CYS A 176 12.19 -3.15 -1.19
C CYS A 176 12.45 -4.64 -0.97
N GLY A 177 12.00 -5.51 -1.87
CA GLY A 177 12.02 -6.97 -1.71
C GLY A 177 10.97 -7.49 -0.73
N TRP A 178 10.04 -6.66 -0.30
CA TRP A 178 9.00 -6.99 0.66
C TRP A 178 7.69 -6.24 0.43
N SER A 179 6.58 -6.90 0.73
CA SER A 179 5.22 -6.38 0.92
C SER A 179 4.39 -7.46 1.64
N PRO A 180 3.34 -7.12 2.42
CA PRO A 180 2.86 -5.77 2.75
C PRO A 180 3.64 -5.10 3.87
N PHE A 181 3.59 -3.77 3.92
CA PHE A 181 4.06 -3.01 5.08
C PHE A 181 2.97 -2.89 6.14
N GLU A 182 3.36 -2.96 7.41
CA GLU A 182 2.49 -2.71 8.55
C GLU A 182 2.87 -1.43 9.28
N THR A 183 1.90 -0.56 9.53
CA THR A 183 2.10 0.71 10.23
C THR A 183 2.27 0.52 11.73
N ASP A 184 3.39 0.97 12.28
CA ASP A 184 3.57 1.09 13.73
C ASP A 184 3.21 2.48 14.22
N LEU A 185 1.97 2.67 14.62
CA LEU A 185 1.49 3.96 15.12
C LEU A 185 1.95 4.26 16.55
N GLY A 186 2.42 3.26 17.31
CA GLY A 186 2.75 3.40 18.73
C GLY A 186 3.86 4.42 19.01
N ALA A 187 4.81 4.56 18.09
CA ALA A 187 5.91 5.52 18.19
C ALA A 187 5.96 6.53 17.03
N ALA A 188 5.00 6.47 16.10
CA ALA A 188 4.93 7.37 14.95
C ALA A 188 4.75 8.84 15.37
N LYS A 189 5.41 9.73 14.62
CA LYS A 189 5.28 11.18 14.77
C LYS A 189 4.49 11.82 13.64
N SER A 190 4.44 11.15 12.48
CA SER A 190 3.63 11.57 11.34
C SER A 190 2.97 10.37 10.67
N LEU A 191 1.79 10.61 10.10
CA LEU A 191 1.00 9.62 9.37
C LEU A 191 0.41 10.28 8.14
N ILE A 192 0.71 9.74 6.95
CA ILE A 192 -0.02 10.06 5.74
C ILE A 192 -1.16 9.05 5.58
N LEU A 193 -2.39 9.53 5.47
CA LEU A 193 -3.56 8.76 5.07
C LEU A 193 -3.91 9.13 3.64
N TRP A 194 -3.67 8.22 2.70
CA TRP A 194 -3.85 8.48 1.27
C TRP A 194 -5.05 7.74 0.70
N GLY A 195 -6.08 8.48 0.32
CA GLY A 195 -7.32 7.92 -0.23
C GLY A 195 -8.01 6.93 0.70
N MET A 196 -7.84 7.08 2.00
CA MET A 196 -8.35 6.20 3.04
C MET A 196 -9.23 6.98 4.02
N ASN A 197 -10.47 6.54 4.23
CA ASN A 197 -11.39 7.19 5.17
C ASN A 197 -11.81 6.23 6.30
N PRO A 198 -10.95 6.00 7.31
CA PRO A 198 -11.29 5.14 8.45
C PRO A 198 -12.46 5.69 9.28
N GLY A 199 -12.74 6.99 9.24
CA GLY A 199 -13.95 7.56 9.84
C GLY A 199 -15.26 6.94 9.35
N ALA A 200 -15.29 6.41 8.12
CA ALA A 200 -16.43 5.67 7.57
C ALA A 200 -16.16 4.17 7.42
N SER A 201 -14.94 3.76 7.10
CA SER A 201 -14.62 2.37 6.77
C SER A 201 -14.18 1.52 7.97
N SER A 202 -13.54 2.12 8.99
CA SER A 202 -13.01 1.44 10.17
C SER A 202 -13.02 2.37 11.40
N LEU A 203 -14.17 2.51 12.05
CA LEU A 203 -14.32 3.36 13.25
C LEU A 203 -13.31 3.04 14.36
N PRO A 204 -12.96 1.77 14.66
CA PRO A 204 -11.92 1.47 15.64
C PRO A 204 -10.56 2.08 15.29
N SER A 205 -10.16 2.03 14.03
CA SER A 205 -8.89 2.65 13.57
C SER A 205 -8.93 4.16 13.70
N MET A 206 -10.04 4.79 13.32
CA MET A 206 -10.18 6.25 13.44
C MET A 206 -10.06 6.73 14.88
N ARG A 207 -10.67 5.99 15.82
CA ARG A 207 -10.53 6.26 17.25
C ARG A 207 -9.07 6.17 17.67
N GLY A 208 -8.37 5.10 17.29
CA GLY A 208 -6.94 4.93 17.60
C GLY A 208 -6.09 6.10 17.12
N TYR A 209 -6.34 6.61 15.91
CA TYR A 209 -5.60 7.77 15.38
C TYR A 209 -5.86 9.04 16.18
N THR A 210 -7.11 9.33 16.54
CA THR A 210 -7.45 10.52 17.34
C THR A 210 -6.93 10.41 18.77
N ASP A 211 -6.95 9.24 19.37
CA ASP A 211 -6.36 9.01 20.69
C ASP A 211 -4.85 9.28 20.65
N LEU A 212 -4.13 8.77 19.64
CA LEU A 212 -2.69 9.04 19.45
C LEU A 212 -2.39 10.51 19.14
N GLN A 213 -3.22 11.22 18.37
CA GLN A 213 -3.05 12.67 18.20
C GLN A 213 -3.07 13.40 19.53
N MET A 214 -4.01 13.06 20.42
CA MET A 214 -4.14 13.69 21.74
C MET A 214 -3.02 13.30 22.69
N GLU A 215 -2.59 12.04 22.68
CA GLU A 215 -1.62 11.50 23.64
C GLU A 215 -0.17 11.75 23.24
N THR A 216 0.16 11.64 21.96
CA THR A 216 1.55 11.71 21.46
C THR A 216 1.84 12.90 20.57
N GLY A 217 0.80 13.63 20.14
CA GLY A 217 0.94 14.72 19.18
C GLY A 217 1.19 14.26 17.74
N LEU A 218 0.79 13.02 17.40
CA LEU A 218 0.88 12.47 16.04
C LEU A 218 0.32 13.46 15.02
N LYS A 219 1.08 13.73 13.95
CA LYS A 219 0.67 14.60 12.85
C LYS A 219 0.02 13.80 11.75
N ILE A 220 -1.21 14.14 11.39
CA ILE A 220 -1.96 13.47 10.33
C ILE A 220 -2.04 14.35 9.09
N ILE A 221 -1.57 13.80 7.96
CA ILE A 221 -1.70 14.38 6.62
C ILE A 221 -2.75 13.54 5.88
N MET A 222 -3.82 14.16 5.43
CA MET A 222 -4.87 13.50 4.66
C MET A 222 -4.80 13.90 3.19
N VAL A 223 -4.67 12.92 2.32
CA VAL A 223 -4.71 13.09 0.85
C VAL A 223 -6.01 12.47 0.36
N ASP A 224 -7.01 13.28 0.05
CA ASP A 224 -8.34 12.85 -0.41
C ASP A 224 -9.05 14.02 -1.09
N PRO A 225 -9.65 13.84 -2.27
CA PRO A 225 -10.44 14.90 -2.91
C PRO A 225 -11.68 15.31 -2.12
N ARG A 226 -12.12 14.46 -1.18
CA ARG A 226 -13.29 14.70 -0.34
C ARG A 226 -12.90 15.16 1.06
N TYR A 227 -13.58 16.19 1.56
CA TYR A 227 -13.52 16.54 2.98
C TYR A 227 -14.32 15.51 3.80
N SER A 228 -13.67 14.41 4.10
CA SER A 228 -14.24 13.26 4.80
C SER A 228 -14.21 13.44 6.32
N GLU A 229 -14.86 12.51 7.04
CA GLU A 229 -14.81 12.41 8.50
C GLU A 229 -13.37 12.34 9.00
N THR A 230 -12.50 11.64 8.27
CA THR A 230 -11.06 11.55 8.57
C THR A 230 -10.34 12.85 8.26
N ALA A 231 -10.63 13.48 7.10
CA ALA A 231 -10.04 14.75 6.73
C ALA A 231 -10.32 15.85 7.76
N SER A 232 -11.50 15.82 8.41
CA SER A 232 -11.87 16.75 9.47
C SER A 232 -10.99 16.68 10.74
N LYS A 233 -10.18 15.64 10.88
CA LYS A 233 -9.27 15.41 12.02
C LYS A 233 -7.79 15.56 11.64
N ALA A 234 -7.49 15.76 10.36
CA ALA A 234 -6.11 15.89 9.88
C ALA A 234 -5.51 17.26 10.23
N ASP A 235 -4.19 17.29 10.51
CA ASP A 235 -3.41 18.53 10.67
C ASP A 235 -3.21 19.25 9.33
N LEU A 236 -3.22 18.49 8.22
CA LEU A 236 -3.16 18.99 6.85
C LEU A 236 -4.01 18.13 5.93
N TRP A 237 -4.92 18.76 5.20
CA TRP A 237 -5.70 18.12 4.16
C TRP A 237 -5.28 18.63 2.78
N LEU A 238 -5.08 17.69 1.85
CA LEU A 238 -4.71 17.93 0.46
C LEU A 238 -5.85 17.50 -0.46
N PRO A 239 -6.75 18.41 -0.85
CA PRO A 239 -7.88 18.14 -1.75
C PRO A 239 -7.43 18.09 -3.21
N LEU A 240 -6.64 17.09 -3.58
CA LEU A 240 -6.12 16.98 -4.94
C LEU A 240 -7.23 16.70 -5.96
N ARG A 241 -6.98 17.07 -7.22
CA ARG A 241 -7.82 16.61 -8.33
C ARG A 241 -7.84 15.09 -8.41
N PRO A 242 -9.01 14.43 -8.46
CA PRO A 242 -9.06 12.98 -8.63
C PRO A 242 -8.25 12.51 -9.85
N GLY A 243 -7.42 11.48 -9.67
CA GLY A 243 -6.57 10.94 -10.72
C GLY A 243 -5.24 11.66 -10.93
N SER A 244 -4.89 12.62 -10.08
CA SER A 244 -3.60 13.33 -10.12
C SER A 244 -2.60 12.85 -9.06
N ASP A 245 -2.85 11.73 -8.44
CA ASP A 245 -2.07 11.18 -7.32
C ASP A 245 -0.60 10.95 -7.68
N SER A 246 -0.30 10.53 -8.92
CA SER A 246 1.06 10.35 -9.41
C SER A 246 1.85 11.67 -9.43
N ALA A 247 1.23 12.77 -9.85
CA ALA A 247 1.88 14.07 -9.84
C ALA A 247 2.18 14.54 -8.40
N LEU A 248 1.24 14.35 -7.47
CA LEU A 248 1.46 14.69 -6.06
C LEU A 248 2.56 13.84 -5.44
N ALA A 249 2.56 12.52 -5.67
CA ALA A 249 3.55 11.62 -5.10
C ALA A 249 4.97 11.95 -5.59
N LEU A 250 5.14 12.22 -6.89
CA LEU A 250 6.42 12.64 -7.47
C LEU A 250 6.88 14.00 -6.94
N ALA A 251 5.96 14.96 -6.74
CA ALA A 251 6.31 16.27 -6.18
C ALA A 251 6.68 16.23 -4.70
N LEU A 252 6.08 15.33 -3.92
CA LEU A 252 6.53 15.06 -2.55
C LEU A 252 7.93 14.47 -2.54
N LEU A 253 8.19 13.49 -3.41
CA LEU A 253 9.50 12.86 -3.57
C LEU A 253 10.56 13.88 -4.00
N HIS A 254 10.25 14.70 -5.03
CA HIS A 254 11.07 15.83 -5.44
C HIS A 254 11.41 16.75 -4.26
N THR A 255 10.41 17.19 -3.50
CA THR A 255 10.62 18.12 -2.38
C THR A 255 11.53 17.50 -1.32
N ILE A 256 11.31 16.24 -0.96
CA ILE A 256 12.14 15.53 0.03
C ILE A 256 13.60 15.44 -0.44
N ILE A 257 13.81 15.14 -1.71
CA ILE A 257 15.14 15.03 -2.30
C ILE A 257 15.84 16.39 -2.34
N PHE A 258 15.22 17.39 -2.96
CA PHE A 258 15.87 18.66 -3.24
C PHE A 258 15.89 19.66 -2.08
N GLU A 259 15.12 19.43 -1.04
CA GLU A 259 15.28 20.14 0.24
C GLU A 259 16.20 19.38 1.23
N GLY A 260 16.75 18.23 0.84
CA GLY A 260 17.66 17.43 1.67
C GLY A 260 17.01 16.87 2.93
N LEU A 261 15.71 16.53 2.84
CA LEU A 261 14.91 16.06 3.99
C LEU A 261 14.99 14.54 4.20
N TYR A 262 15.63 13.82 3.27
CA TYR A 262 15.81 12.37 3.36
C TYR A 262 16.84 11.97 4.41
N ASP A 263 16.92 10.70 4.74
CA ASP A 263 17.92 10.15 5.65
C ASP A 263 19.21 9.83 4.89
N TRP A 264 20.22 10.67 5.06
CA TRP A 264 21.49 10.59 4.34
C TRP A 264 22.22 9.28 4.60
N ASP A 265 22.31 8.86 5.86
CA ASP A 265 23.01 7.63 6.25
C ASP A 265 22.31 6.39 5.68
N PHE A 266 20.97 6.41 5.69
CA PHE A 266 20.16 5.34 5.13
C PHE A 266 20.32 5.26 3.60
N VAL A 267 20.22 6.39 2.92
CA VAL A 267 20.30 6.45 1.45
C VAL A 267 21.69 6.01 0.97
N GLU A 268 22.76 6.53 1.55
CA GLU A 268 24.12 6.17 1.18
C GLU A 268 24.38 4.67 1.34
N LYS A 269 23.91 4.11 2.44
CA LYS A 269 24.18 2.71 2.77
C LYS A 269 23.24 1.74 2.07
N TRP A 270 21.95 2.08 1.98
CA TRP A 270 20.90 1.12 1.67
C TRP A 270 20.13 1.38 0.37
N CYS A 271 20.33 2.49 -0.33
CA CYS A 271 19.71 2.75 -1.63
C CYS A 271 20.68 2.51 -2.79
N ASP A 272 20.16 1.93 -3.87
CA ASP A 272 20.84 1.76 -5.15
C ASP A 272 20.12 2.58 -6.22
N GLY A 273 20.87 3.30 -7.08
CA GLY A 273 20.30 4.15 -8.14
C GLY A 273 19.70 5.48 -7.64
N PHE A 274 20.12 5.98 -6.46
CA PHE A 274 19.57 7.23 -5.92
C PHE A 274 19.97 8.48 -6.73
N GLU A 275 21.16 8.54 -7.30
CA GLU A 275 21.58 9.66 -8.17
C GLU A 275 20.73 9.71 -9.44
N GLU A 276 20.45 8.55 -10.05
CA GLU A 276 19.58 8.45 -11.21
C GLU A 276 18.15 8.90 -10.88
N LEU A 277 17.67 8.55 -9.68
CA LEU A 277 16.39 9.02 -9.18
C LEU A 277 16.36 10.54 -9.00
N GLN A 278 17.44 11.14 -8.46
CA GLN A 278 17.54 12.60 -8.33
C GLN A 278 17.44 13.28 -9.68
N ASP A 279 18.21 12.81 -10.67
CA ASP A 279 18.18 13.36 -12.02
C ASP A 279 16.77 13.25 -12.63
N ARG A 280 16.07 12.13 -12.41
CA ARG A 280 14.68 11.94 -12.85
C ARG A 280 13.70 12.90 -12.15
N MET A 281 13.89 13.16 -10.86
CA MET A 281 12.97 13.97 -10.05
C MET A 281 13.09 15.48 -10.32
N ILE A 282 14.10 15.95 -11.04
CA ILE A 282 14.27 17.38 -11.38
C ILE A 282 13.00 17.96 -12.00
N ASP A 283 12.35 17.20 -12.88
CA ASP A 283 11.20 17.66 -13.67
C ASP A 283 9.87 17.70 -12.88
N TYR A 284 9.83 17.14 -11.65
CA TYR A 284 8.58 16.94 -10.93
C TYR A 284 8.41 17.88 -9.72
N SER A 285 8.66 19.19 -9.94
CA SER A 285 8.56 20.21 -8.88
C SER A 285 7.12 20.40 -8.36
N PRO A 286 6.93 20.94 -7.15
CA PRO A 286 5.62 21.33 -6.66
C PRO A 286 4.86 22.32 -7.56
N GLU A 287 5.56 23.21 -8.24
CA GLU A 287 4.98 24.15 -9.22
C GLU A 287 4.41 23.40 -10.42
N TRP A 288 5.17 22.45 -10.98
CA TRP A 288 4.66 21.58 -12.02
C TRP A 288 3.43 20.79 -11.53
N ALA A 289 3.52 20.15 -10.37
CA ALA A 289 2.43 19.35 -9.83
C ALA A 289 1.17 20.18 -9.53
N SER A 290 1.33 21.45 -9.13
CA SER A 290 0.22 22.39 -8.92
C SER A 290 -0.67 22.54 -10.14
N THR A 291 -0.10 22.55 -11.34
CA THR A 291 -0.85 22.66 -12.60
C THR A 291 -1.76 21.47 -12.86
N ILE A 292 -1.45 20.31 -12.26
CA ILE A 292 -2.14 19.04 -12.45
C ILE A 292 -3.06 18.72 -11.26
N THR A 293 -2.57 18.91 -10.05
CA THR A 293 -3.25 18.50 -8.81
C THR A 293 -4.26 19.51 -8.29
N TRP A 294 -4.21 20.74 -8.78
CA TRP A 294 -4.94 21.91 -8.28
C TRP A 294 -4.55 22.34 -6.85
N LEU A 295 -3.49 21.79 -6.29
CA LEU A 295 -2.97 22.16 -4.98
C LEU A 295 -2.00 23.34 -5.10
N ASP A 296 -1.94 24.18 -4.07
CA ASP A 296 -0.91 25.19 -3.95
C ASP A 296 0.47 24.53 -3.76
N PRO A 297 1.54 24.98 -4.48
CA PRO A 297 2.88 24.43 -4.33
C PRO A 297 3.39 24.41 -2.88
N GLU A 298 3.04 25.43 -2.07
CA GLU A 298 3.44 25.47 -0.65
C GLU A 298 2.68 24.47 0.22
N GLN A 299 1.46 24.09 -0.15
CA GLN A 299 0.75 22.98 0.52
C GLN A 299 1.47 21.64 0.26
N ILE A 300 1.95 21.42 -0.97
CA ILE A 300 2.72 20.22 -1.33
C ILE A 300 4.03 20.18 -0.53
N ARG A 301 4.79 21.29 -0.49
CA ARG A 301 6.01 21.40 0.30
C ARG A 301 5.75 21.19 1.80
N LYS A 302 4.66 21.79 2.30
CA LYS A 302 4.27 21.61 3.70
C LYS A 302 3.99 20.15 4.05
N ALA A 303 3.34 19.40 3.15
CA ALA A 303 3.10 17.98 3.35
C ALA A 303 4.40 17.17 3.39
N ALA A 304 5.30 17.40 2.42
CA ALA A 304 6.60 16.75 2.38
C ALA A 304 7.44 17.04 3.64
N ARG A 305 7.52 18.31 4.04
CA ARG A 305 8.24 18.73 5.26
C ARG A 305 7.60 18.15 6.52
N LEU A 306 6.25 18.17 6.61
CA LEU A 306 5.53 17.63 7.76
C LEU A 306 5.82 16.13 7.95
N TYR A 307 5.85 15.34 6.86
CA TYR A 307 6.18 13.92 6.93
C TYR A 307 7.68 13.68 7.20
N ALA A 308 8.55 14.29 6.43
CA ALA A 308 9.98 13.99 6.46
C ALA A 308 10.71 14.55 7.69
N MET A 309 10.19 15.63 8.33
CA MET A 309 10.79 16.23 9.52
C MET A 309 10.21 15.70 10.83
N ASN A 310 9.02 15.09 10.82
CA ASN A 310 8.41 14.45 11.99
C ASN A 310 8.60 12.92 11.90
N LYS A 311 9.84 12.48 12.00
CA LYS A 311 10.23 11.06 11.96
C LYS A 311 10.15 10.42 13.35
N PRO A 312 9.90 9.11 13.43
CA PRO A 312 9.49 8.20 12.36
C PRO A 312 8.08 8.48 11.87
N GLY A 313 7.81 8.13 10.61
CA GLY A 313 6.52 8.37 9.97
C GLY A 313 6.01 7.16 9.21
N CYS A 314 4.69 7.09 9.08
CA CYS A 314 3.99 6.00 8.38
C CYS A 314 3.20 6.54 7.19
N ILE A 315 2.95 5.66 6.21
CA ILE A 315 2.01 5.91 5.11
C ILE A 315 1.00 4.78 5.06
N GLN A 316 -0.27 5.11 5.34
CA GLN A 316 -1.38 4.19 5.08
C GLN A 316 -2.16 4.65 3.87
N TRP A 317 -2.63 3.69 3.10
CA TRP A 317 -3.37 3.95 1.87
C TRP A 317 -4.66 3.12 1.80
N GLY A 318 -5.67 3.69 1.16
CA GLY A 318 -6.82 2.93 0.68
C GLY A 318 -6.51 2.31 -0.67
N CYS A 319 -7.41 1.50 -1.22
CA CYS A 319 -7.24 0.87 -2.54
C CYS A 319 -7.19 1.91 -3.70
N THR A 320 -6.95 3.18 -3.41
CA THR A 320 -7.01 4.27 -4.39
C THR A 320 -5.87 4.18 -5.39
N TRP A 321 -4.68 3.80 -4.94
CA TRP A 321 -3.49 3.71 -5.81
C TRP A 321 -3.68 2.72 -6.95
N ASP A 322 -4.23 1.55 -6.64
CA ASP A 322 -4.50 0.49 -7.63
C ASP A 322 -5.69 0.81 -8.55
N GLN A 323 -6.31 1.98 -8.41
CA GLN A 323 -7.49 2.41 -9.19
C GLN A 323 -7.23 3.65 -10.05
N MET A 324 -5.94 3.95 -10.29
CA MET A 324 -5.50 5.09 -11.12
C MET A 324 -5.26 4.71 -12.58
N GLY A 325 -5.57 3.46 -12.98
CA GLY A 325 -5.26 2.96 -14.31
C GLY A 325 -3.78 3.14 -14.63
N ARG A 326 -3.44 3.81 -15.73
CA ARG A 326 -2.06 4.00 -16.21
C ARG A 326 -1.05 4.53 -15.16
N ALA A 327 -1.53 5.13 -14.09
CA ALA A 327 -0.71 5.77 -13.06
C ALA A 327 -0.52 4.92 -11.78
N SER A 328 -1.15 3.75 -11.67
CA SER A 328 -1.21 2.98 -10.41
C SER A 328 0.16 2.62 -9.87
N THR A 329 1.00 1.96 -10.67
CA THR A 329 2.34 1.55 -10.25
C THR A 329 3.27 2.73 -9.98
N THR A 330 3.11 3.86 -10.69
CA THR A 330 3.89 5.10 -10.42
C THR A 330 3.60 5.65 -9.02
N VAL A 331 2.33 5.69 -8.60
CA VAL A 331 1.97 6.18 -7.25
C VAL A 331 2.59 5.28 -6.19
N ALA A 332 2.42 3.97 -6.32
CA ALA A 332 2.97 2.98 -5.40
C ALA A 332 4.50 3.08 -5.31
N HIS A 333 5.18 3.22 -6.45
CA HIS A 333 6.64 3.31 -6.53
C HIS A 333 7.16 4.58 -5.82
N ALA A 334 6.60 5.75 -6.15
CA ALA A 334 7.02 7.01 -5.56
C ALA A 334 6.84 7.03 -4.03
N LEU A 335 5.69 6.54 -3.53
CA LEU A 335 5.41 6.51 -2.10
C LEU A 335 6.24 5.46 -1.34
N THR A 336 6.58 4.34 -1.98
CA THR A 336 7.52 3.36 -1.43
C THR A 336 8.92 3.97 -1.28
N LEU A 337 9.39 4.70 -2.30
CA LEU A 337 10.66 5.43 -2.22
C LEU A 337 10.65 6.51 -1.13
N ILE A 338 9.54 7.25 -0.95
CA ILE A 338 9.40 8.23 0.14
C ILE A 338 9.59 7.58 1.51
N ARG A 339 8.94 6.42 1.77
CA ARG A 339 9.15 5.66 3.02
C ARG A 339 10.62 5.30 3.21
N ALA A 340 11.24 4.77 2.16
CA ALA A 340 12.61 4.29 2.18
C ALA A 340 13.62 5.41 2.41
N ILE A 341 13.63 6.44 1.55
CA ILE A 341 14.63 7.51 1.65
C ILE A 341 14.49 8.36 2.91
N CYS A 342 13.30 8.39 3.52
CA CYS A 342 13.12 9.01 4.83
C CYS A 342 13.61 8.15 6.00
N GLY A 343 14.07 6.90 5.77
CA GLY A 343 14.52 5.99 6.82
C GLY A 343 13.38 5.47 7.70
N ASN A 344 12.15 5.41 7.16
CA ASN A 344 10.95 5.02 7.89
C ASN A 344 10.58 3.53 7.73
N LEU A 345 11.44 2.72 7.10
CA LEU A 345 11.19 1.29 6.93
C LEU A 345 11.78 0.46 8.05
N ASP A 346 10.98 -0.48 8.56
CA ASP A 346 11.33 -1.49 9.58
C ASP A 346 11.97 -0.90 10.86
N VAL A 347 11.53 0.28 11.25
CA VAL A 347 11.92 0.99 12.47
C VAL A 347 10.71 1.27 13.36
N PRO A 348 10.85 1.28 14.70
CA PRO A 348 9.75 1.62 15.59
C PRO A 348 9.13 2.96 15.24
N GLY A 349 7.81 3.00 15.04
CA GLY A 349 7.07 4.17 14.61
C GLY A 349 7.08 4.44 13.11
N GLY A 350 7.70 3.57 12.32
CA GLY A 350 7.67 3.57 10.86
C GLY A 350 6.80 2.44 10.29
N ASP A 351 6.94 2.21 8.99
CA ASP A 351 6.28 1.10 8.31
C ASP A 351 7.08 -0.19 8.49
N GLY A 352 6.55 -1.12 9.27
CA GLY A 352 7.18 -2.39 9.61
C GLY A 352 7.21 -3.38 8.45
N MET A 353 8.22 -4.24 8.46
CA MET A 353 8.39 -5.34 7.51
C MET A 353 8.28 -6.68 8.28
N PRO A 354 7.07 -7.14 8.63
CA PRO A 354 6.88 -8.26 9.58
C PRO A 354 7.21 -9.63 9.02
N GLY A 355 7.25 -9.78 7.69
CA GLY A 355 7.56 -11.06 7.05
C GLY A 355 9.05 -11.44 7.09
N PRO A 356 9.46 -12.49 6.36
CA PRO A 356 8.61 -13.43 5.64
C PRO A 356 7.96 -14.47 6.55
N ALA A 357 6.94 -15.18 6.04
CA ALA A 357 6.36 -16.34 6.70
C ALA A 357 7.34 -17.52 6.63
N ILE A 358 7.98 -17.85 7.72
CA ILE A 358 8.98 -18.94 7.82
C ILE A 358 8.58 -20.02 8.82
N ASN A 359 7.81 -19.67 9.85
CA ASN A 359 7.35 -20.58 10.89
C ASN A 359 5.87 -20.95 10.76
N TYR A 360 5.29 -20.79 9.59
CA TYR A 360 3.89 -20.91 9.29
C TYR A 360 3.73 -21.53 7.89
N LEU A 361 2.78 -22.43 7.70
CA LEU A 361 2.52 -23.01 6.40
C LEU A 361 1.87 -21.95 5.50
N THR A 362 2.58 -21.49 4.49
CA THR A 362 2.16 -20.42 3.62
C THR A 362 1.10 -20.84 2.59
N ASP A 363 0.34 -19.90 2.07
CA ASP A 363 -0.61 -20.16 0.99
C ASP A 363 0.08 -20.77 -0.23
N GLU A 364 1.32 -20.37 -0.52
CA GLU A 364 2.12 -20.96 -1.62
C GLU A 364 2.33 -22.46 -1.42
N GLU A 365 2.65 -22.92 -0.21
CA GLU A 365 2.78 -24.33 0.13
C GLU A 365 1.42 -25.08 0.07
N MET A 366 0.34 -24.38 0.36
CA MET A 366 -1.02 -24.90 0.28
C MET A 366 -1.60 -24.91 -1.14
N GLU A 367 -1.11 -24.03 -2.02
CA GLU A 367 -1.58 -23.83 -3.38
C GLU A 367 -1.03 -24.88 -4.38
N LEU A 368 0.12 -25.47 -4.11
CA LEU A 368 0.84 -26.40 -5.00
C LEU A 368 1.20 -25.76 -6.37
N ASN A 369 1.79 -24.57 -6.37
CA ASN A 369 2.08 -23.78 -7.58
C ASN A 369 3.03 -24.47 -8.56
N GLU A 370 3.92 -25.34 -8.08
CA GLU A 370 4.84 -26.16 -8.86
C GLU A 370 4.13 -27.27 -9.67
N ARG A 371 2.86 -27.59 -9.32
CA ARG A 371 2.06 -28.59 -10.04
C ARG A 371 1.45 -28.05 -11.33
N LEU A 372 1.40 -26.73 -11.53
CA LEU A 372 0.97 -26.13 -12.79
C LEU A 372 2.15 -26.12 -13.78
N PRO A 373 2.04 -26.83 -14.95
CA PRO A 373 3.13 -26.90 -15.92
C PRO A 373 3.51 -25.51 -16.48
N GLU A 374 4.78 -25.30 -16.78
CA GLU A 374 5.29 -24.03 -17.36
C GLU A 374 4.60 -23.67 -18.69
N GLU A 375 4.29 -24.68 -19.51
CA GLU A 375 3.54 -24.49 -20.75
C GLU A 375 2.11 -23.97 -20.52
N GLN A 376 1.51 -24.28 -19.35
CA GLN A 376 0.20 -23.75 -18.97
C GLN A 376 0.35 -22.34 -18.38
N LYS A 377 1.37 -22.11 -17.55
CA LYS A 377 1.67 -20.74 -17.04
C LYS A 377 1.82 -19.75 -18.18
N ALA A 378 2.50 -20.14 -19.26
CA ALA A 378 2.70 -19.32 -20.46
C ALA A 378 1.40 -18.97 -21.22
N LYS A 379 0.30 -19.70 -20.97
CA LYS A 379 -1.01 -19.44 -21.57
C LYS A 379 -1.89 -18.49 -20.74
N GLN A 380 -1.42 -18.03 -19.60
CA GLN A 380 -2.20 -17.11 -18.74
C GLN A 380 -2.64 -15.87 -19.53
N ILE A 381 -3.95 -15.63 -19.57
CA ILE A 381 -4.53 -14.48 -20.30
C ILE A 381 -4.08 -13.16 -19.69
N GLY A 382 -3.54 -12.27 -20.53
CA GLY A 382 -3.04 -10.95 -20.16
C GLY A 382 -1.56 -10.91 -19.74
N SER A 383 -0.91 -12.06 -19.49
CA SER A 383 0.48 -12.15 -19.03
C SER A 383 1.52 -11.60 -20.02
N ASN A 384 1.19 -11.54 -21.31
CA ASN A 384 2.05 -10.95 -22.34
C ASN A 384 2.11 -9.42 -22.29
N LYS A 385 1.08 -8.76 -21.72
CA LYS A 385 0.95 -7.31 -21.58
C LYS A 385 1.24 -6.86 -20.15
N PHE A 386 0.51 -7.38 -19.18
CA PHE A 386 0.54 -7.00 -17.77
C PHE A 386 1.43 -7.97 -16.99
N LYS A 387 2.75 -7.88 -17.26
CA LYS A 387 3.70 -8.89 -16.80
C LYS A 387 3.95 -8.86 -15.30
N LEU A 388 3.85 -7.69 -14.66
CA LEU A 388 4.21 -7.52 -13.24
C LEU A 388 3.34 -8.39 -12.33
N THR A 389 2.03 -8.40 -12.55
CA THR A 389 1.00 -9.07 -11.71
C THR A 389 0.60 -10.45 -12.23
N SER A 390 1.37 -11.02 -13.13
CA SER A 390 1.13 -12.33 -13.76
C SER A 390 2.36 -13.23 -13.64
N TRP A 391 2.31 -14.46 -14.21
CA TRP A 391 3.41 -15.42 -14.04
C TRP A 391 4.79 -14.88 -14.33
N PRO A 392 5.06 -14.07 -15.37
CA PRO A 392 6.41 -13.54 -15.60
C PRO A 392 6.97 -12.70 -14.44
N GLY A 393 6.17 -11.79 -13.89
CA GLY A 393 6.57 -10.96 -12.77
C GLY A 393 6.65 -11.76 -11.46
N TYR A 394 5.61 -12.55 -11.19
CA TYR A 394 5.58 -13.44 -10.05
C TYR A 394 6.80 -14.37 -9.99
N GLN A 395 7.19 -14.96 -11.14
CA GLN A 395 8.35 -15.85 -11.19
C GLN A 395 9.64 -15.17 -10.78
N LEU A 396 9.92 -13.96 -11.32
CA LEU A 396 11.12 -13.20 -10.97
C LEU A 396 11.14 -12.82 -9.47
N ILE A 397 9.99 -12.40 -8.94
CA ILE A 397 9.86 -12.05 -7.54
C ILE A 397 10.01 -13.30 -6.65
N SER A 398 9.36 -14.41 -7.01
CA SER A 398 9.44 -15.67 -6.25
C SER A 398 10.83 -16.27 -6.29
N ASP A 399 11.53 -16.24 -7.43
CA ASP A 399 12.93 -16.69 -7.52
C ASP A 399 13.85 -15.86 -6.64
N ASN A 400 13.65 -14.54 -6.63
CA ASN A 400 14.37 -13.65 -5.73
C ASN A 400 14.05 -13.94 -4.25
N ALA A 401 12.78 -14.12 -3.90
CA ALA A 401 12.34 -14.46 -2.56
C ALA A 401 12.94 -15.82 -2.10
N LYS A 402 12.89 -16.84 -2.95
CA LYS A 402 13.49 -18.14 -2.69
C LYS A 402 14.98 -18.06 -2.45
N ARG A 403 15.69 -17.20 -3.19
CA ARG A 403 17.12 -16.96 -3.01
C ARG A 403 17.45 -16.26 -1.67
N THR A 404 16.59 -15.34 -1.24
CA THR A 404 16.86 -14.48 -0.08
C THR A 404 16.30 -15.03 1.22
N TRP A 405 15.15 -15.68 1.20
CA TRP A 405 14.49 -16.22 2.41
C TRP A 405 14.24 -17.74 2.38
N GLY A 406 14.46 -18.39 1.25
CA GLY A 406 14.23 -19.82 1.11
C GLY A 406 12.79 -20.23 0.81
N LYS A 407 11.84 -19.29 0.67
CA LYS A 407 10.44 -19.51 0.35
C LYS A 407 9.97 -18.58 -0.76
N THR A 408 8.92 -18.97 -1.47
CA THR A 408 8.24 -18.16 -2.48
C THR A 408 7.05 -17.40 -1.86
N LEU A 409 6.48 -16.48 -2.61
CA LEU A 409 5.22 -15.82 -2.26
C LEU A 409 4.02 -16.66 -2.70
N PRO A 410 2.84 -16.51 -2.06
CA PRO A 410 1.62 -17.15 -2.52
C PRO A 410 1.18 -16.61 -3.89
N ALA A 411 0.90 -17.52 -4.85
CA ALA A 411 0.51 -17.11 -6.19
C ALA A 411 -0.91 -16.54 -6.25
N GLU A 412 -1.80 -17.02 -5.39
CA GLU A 412 -3.18 -16.51 -5.31
C GLU A 412 -3.25 -14.99 -5.15
N TRP A 413 -2.29 -14.44 -4.42
CA TRP A 413 -2.27 -13.02 -4.08
C TRP A 413 -1.27 -12.17 -4.87
N PHE A 414 -0.42 -12.79 -5.68
CA PHE A 414 0.64 -12.08 -6.41
C PHE A 414 0.68 -12.42 -7.91
N CYS A 415 -0.18 -13.36 -8.38
CA CYS A 415 -0.17 -13.82 -9.75
C CYS A 415 -1.59 -14.05 -10.27
N GLU A 416 -2.04 -13.22 -11.21
CA GLU A 416 -3.39 -13.29 -11.76
C GLU A 416 -3.42 -13.25 -13.28
N ALA A 417 -4.43 -13.90 -13.86
CA ALA A 417 -4.88 -13.54 -15.19
C ALA A 417 -5.55 -12.16 -15.18
N HIS A 418 -5.46 -11.43 -16.27
CA HIS A 418 -6.14 -10.14 -16.36
C HIS A 418 -7.65 -10.34 -16.62
N GLY A 419 -8.47 -10.11 -15.58
CA GLY A 419 -9.91 -10.39 -15.61
C GLY A 419 -10.65 -9.76 -16.80
N PRO A 420 -10.47 -8.46 -17.14
CA PRO A 420 -11.06 -7.88 -18.34
C PRO A 420 -10.66 -8.58 -19.63
N SER A 421 -9.40 -9.02 -19.75
CA SER A 421 -8.95 -9.80 -20.92
C SER A 421 -9.59 -11.18 -20.97
N VAL A 422 -9.89 -11.80 -19.82
CA VAL A 422 -10.66 -13.06 -19.76
C VAL A 422 -12.08 -12.85 -20.29
N PHE A 423 -12.76 -11.77 -19.90
CA PHE A 423 -14.09 -11.44 -20.45
C PHE A 423 -14.04 -11.13 -21.95
N LYS A 424 -13.00 -10.42 -22.42
CA LYS A 424 -12.76 -10.22 -23.86
C LYS A 424 -12.55 -11.56 -24.58
N ALA A 425 -11.78 -12.48 -24.00
CA ALA A 425 -11.56 -13.82 -24.57
C ALA A 425 -12.84 -14.65 -24.67
N ILE A 426 -13.76 -14.55 -23.70
CA ILE A 426 -15.09 -15.15 -23.80
C ILE A 426 -15.86 -14.61 -25.01
N LEU A 427 -15.75 -13.30 -25.28
CA LEU A 427 -16.47 -12.62 -26.36
C LEU A 427 -15.84 -12.87 -27.73
N THR A 428 -14.54 -12.94 -27.83
CA THR A 428 -13.80 -12.91 -29.10
C THR A 428 -13.16 -14.25 -29.47
N GLY A 429 -12.82 -15.09 -28.49
CA GLY A 429 -12.00 -16.27 -28.66
C GLY A 429 -10.50 -15.99 -28.80
N ASP A 430 -10.04 -14.77 -28.48
CA ASP A 430 -8.63 -14.38 -28.57
C ASP A 430 -8.04 -14.18 -27.16
N PRO A 431 -6.88 -14.78 -26.83
CA PRO A 431 -6.01 -15.64 -27.66
C PRO A 431 -6.53 -17.08 -27.84
N TYR A 432 -7.49 -17.49 -27.05
CA TYR A 432 -8.24 -18.75 -27.16
C TYR A 432 -9.59 -18.61 -26.44
N GLN A 433 -10.54 -19.50 -26.80
CA GLN A 433 -11.89 -19.42 -26.24
C GLN A 433 -11.93 -19.90 -24.79
N ILE A 434 -12.37 -19.05 -23.90
CA ILE A 434 -12.80 -19.44 -22.55
C ILE A 434 -14.24 -19.97 -22.67
N ARG A 435 -14.45 -21.21 -22.27
CA ARG A 435 -15.74 -21.93 -22.37
C ARG A 435 -16.44 -22.06 -21.03
N ALA A 436 -15.68 -22.18 -19.94
CA ALA A 436 -16.25 -22.27 -18.60
C ALA A 436 -15.69 -21.19 -17.68
N LEU A 437 -16.56 -20.66 -16.82
CA LEU A 437 -16.20 -19.71 -15.78
C LEU A 437 -16.81 -20.15 -14.44
N ILE A 438 -15.98 -20.26 -13.40
CA ILE A 438 -16.41 -20.49 -12.02
C ILE A 438 -16.24 -19.16 -11.27
N VAL A 439 -17.33 -18.65 -10.70
CA VAL A 439 -17.36 -17.38 -9.97
C VAL A 439 -17.59 -17.66 -8.47
N ASN A 440 -16.66 -17.27 -7.63
CA ASN A 440 -16.74 -17.50 -6.20
C ASN A 440 -16.51 -16.18 -5.44
N ALA A 441 -17.40 -15.86 -4.51
CA ALA A 441 -17.32 -14.70 -3.63
C ALA A 441 -17.21 -13.33 -4.34
N THR A 442 -17.65 -13.21 -5.58
CA THR A 442 -17.63 -11.97 -6.35
C THR A 442 -18.87 -11.83 -7.24
N ASN A 443 -19.23 -10.59 -7.59
CA ASN A 443 -20.30 -10.28 -8.53
C ASN A 443 -19.73 -9.44 -9.69
N PRO A 444 -19.12 -10.08 -10.71
CA PRO A 444 -18.35 -9.41 -11.76
C PRO A 444 -19.12 -8.28 -12.49
N ILE A 445 -20.40 -8.44 -12.77
CA ILE A 445 -21.20 -7.38 -13.44
C ILE A 445 -21.12 -6.07 -12.66
N ASN A 446 -21.07 -6.15 -11.34
CA ASN A 446 -21.05 -4.96 -10.46
C ASN A 446 -19.65 -4.54 -10.05
N SER A 447 -18.66 -5.44 -10.06
CA SER A 447 -17.33 -5.18 -9.49
C SER A 447 -16.24 -4.90 -10.52
N TYR A 448 -16.40 -5.33 -11.77
CA TYR A 448 -15.44 -5.05 -12.85
C TYR A 448 -15.82 -3.82 -13.65
N GLY A 449 -14.82 -3.13 -14.18
CA GLY A 449 -15.07 -2.04 -15.14
C GLY A 449 -15.72 -2.53 -16.42
N ASP A 450 -16.37 -1.61 -17.15
CA ASP A 450 -17.21 -1.93 -18.30
C ASP A 450 -18.22 -3.04 -18.01
N SER A 451 -19.18 -2.73 -17.14
CA SER A 451 -20.25 -3.68 -16.75
C SER A 451 -21.04 -4.21 -17.93
N LYS A 452 -21.12 -3.46 -19.04
CA LYS A 452 -21.83 -3.90 -20.27
C LYS A 452 -21.07 -5.03 -20.96
N MET A 453 -19.74 -4.91 -21.07
CA MET A 453 -18.87 -5.95 -21.61
C MET A 453 -18.93 -7.20 -20.73
N THR A 454 -18.82 -7.03 -19.41
CA THR A 454 -18.90 -8.15 -18.46
C THR A 454 -20.23 -8.88 -18.56
N LEU A 455 -21.37 -8.15 -18.61
CA LEU A 455 -22.71 -8.74 -18.83
C LEU A 455 -22.78 -9.52 -20.15
N ALA A 456 -22.25 -8.95 -21.23
CA ALA A 456 -22.23 -9.62 -22.54
C ALA A 456 -21.41 -10.93 -22.50
N ALA A 457 -20.26 -10.92 -21.80
CA ALA A 457 -19.43 -12.11 -21.62
C ALA A 457 -20.15 -13.19 -20.81
N LEU A 458 -20.80 -12.84 -19.70
CA LEU A 458 -21.53 -13.81 -18.87
C LEU A 458 -22.76 -14.42 -19.59
N LYS A 459 -23.42 -13.64 -20.45
CA LYS A 459 -24.47 -14.18 -21.34
C LYS A 459 -23.91 -15.18 -22.36
N LYS A 460 -22.70 -14.92 -22.87
CA LYS A 460 -22.09 -15.71 -23.95
C LYS A 460 -21.35 -16.94 -23.46
N VAL A 461 -20.76 -16.91 -22.26
CA VAL A 461 -19.96 -18.06 -21.77
C VAL A 461 -20.81 -19.32 -21.80
N GLU A 462 -20.22 -20.42 -22.27
CA GLU A 462 -20.92 -21.67 -22.48
C GLU A 462 -21.39 -22.31 -21.17
N PHE A 463 -20.53 -22.27 -20.14
CA PHE A 463 -20.80 -22.87 -18.83
C PHE A 463 -20.41 -21.93 -17.71
N LEU A 464 -21.35 -21.57 -16.84
CA LEU A 464 -21.16 -20.63 -15.72
C LEU A 464 -21.61 -21.27 -14.42
N VAL A 465 -20.73 -21.28 -13.41
CA VAL A 465 -21.01 -21.75 -12.06
C VAL A 465 -20.75 -20.62 -11.08
N THR A 466 -21.66 -20.39 -10.12
CA THR A 466 -21.44 -19.42 -9.03
C THR A 466 -21.55 -20.08 -7.67
N VAL A 467 -20.69 -19.65 -6.74
CA VAL A 467 -20.79 -19.93 -5.30
C VAL A 467 -21.15 -18.61 -4.61
N GLU A 468 -22.35 -18.49 -4.05
CA GLU A 468 -22.92 -17.18 -3.73
C GLU A 468 -23.86 -17.21 -2.50
N TYR A 469 -23.96 -16.07 -1.83
CA TYR A 469 -24.95 -15.85 -0.76
C TYR A 469 -26.36 -15.55 -1.28
N TRP A 470 -26.42 -14.81 -2.39
CA TRP A 470 -27.63 -14.21 -2.93
C TRP A 470 -27.81 -14.54 -4.42
N MET A 471 -29.03 -14.40 -4.90
CA MET A 471 -29.25 -14.36 -6.35
C MET A 471 -28.84 -12.96 -6.86
N THR A 472 -27.53 -12.84 -7.19
CA THR A 472 -26.93 -11.61 -7.72
C THR A 472 -27.19 -11.46 -9.22
N PRO A 473 -26.95 -10.26 -9.80
CA PRO A 473 -26.97 -10.09 -11.26
C PRO A 473 -26.09 -11.10 -12.02
N THR A 474 -24.96 -11.49 -11.46
CA THR A 474 -24.08 -12.54 -12.03
C THR A 474 -24.68 -13.92 -11.89
N ALA A 475 -25.17 -14.28 -10.71
CA ALA A 475 -25.75 -15.60 -10.43
C ALA A 475 -26.98 -15.90 -11.31
N LEU A 476 -27.74 -14.87 -11.70
CA LEU A 476 -28.89 -15.04 -12.60
C LEU A 476 -28.56 -15.73 -13.94
N PHE A 477 -27.35 -15.56 -14.44
CA PHE A 477 -26.91 -16.18 -15.72
C PHE A 477 -26.22 -17.53 -15.55
N SER A 478 -26.11 -18.03 -14.32
CA SER A 478 -25.40 -19.28 -14.04
C SER A 478 -26.15 -20.51 -14.51
N ASP A 479 -25.41 -21.58 -14.79
CA ASP A 479 -25.94 -22.91 -15.01
C ASP A 479 -26.16 -23.63 -13.66
N TYR A 480 -25.30 -23.35 -12.69
CA TYR A 480 -25.41 -23.81 -11.30
C TYR A 480 -25.07 -22.69 -10.32
N VAL A 481 -25.88 -22.59 -9.23
CA VAL A 481 -25.60 -21.70 -8.12
C VAL A 481 -25.48 -22.54 -6.85
N PHE A 482 -24.30 -22.53 -6.25
CA PHE A 482 -24.02 -23.24 -4.99
C PHE A 482 -24.20 -22.32 -3.80
N PRO A 483 -24.80 -22.80 -2.68
CA PRO A 483 -25.00 -22.00 -1.49
C PRO A 483 -23.71 -21.91 -0.66
N ALA A 484 -23.30 -20.67 -0.33
CA ALA A 484 -22.11 -20.41 0.48
C ALA A 484 -22.44 -20.22 1.98
N ALA A 485 -21.58 -20.71 2.86
CA ALA A 485 -21.65 -20.49 4.30
C ALA A 485 -21.27 -19.05 4.67
N GLY A 486 -22.03 -18.42 5.57
CA GLY A 486 -21.74 -17.08 6.09
C GLY A 486 -20.66 -17.06 7.16
N ALA A 487 -20.25 -15.87 7.59
CA ALA A 487 -19.16 -15.68 8.55
C ALA A 487 -19.33 -16.43 9.88
N LEU A 488 -20.56 -16.62 10.35
CA LEU A 488 -20.82 -17.36 11.59
C LEU A 488 -20.97 -18.87 11.38
N GLU A 489 -21.08 -19.31 10.12
CA GLU A 489 -21.26 -20.70 9.71
C GLU A 489 -19.95 -21.40 9.33
N ARG A 490 -18.80 -20.70 9.39
CA ARG A 490 -17.46 -21.23 9.09
C ARG A 490 -16.41 -20.69 10.05
N PRO A 491 -15.27 -21.35 10.23
CA PRO A 491 -14.14 -20.75 10.93
C PRO A 491 -13.54 -19.66 10.04
N ILE A 492 -12.81 -18.74 10.65
CA ILE A 492 -12.16 -17.63 9.94
C ILE A 492 -10.71 -17.56 10.36
N ILE A 493 -9.80 -17.66 9.43
CA ILE A 493 -8.39 -17.32 9.56
C ILE A 493 -8.14 -16.01 8.81
N VAL A 494 -7.36 -15.13 9.37
CA VAL A 494 -6.84 -13.95 8.68
C VAL A 494 -5.34 -13.96 8.84
N THR A 495 -4.64 -14.04 7.73
CA THR A 495 -3.20 -13.92 7.60
C THR A 495 -2.88 -12.66 6.81
N HIS A 496 -1.64 -12.22 6.81
CA HIS A 496 -1.22 -11.18 5.86
C HIS A 496 -0.98 -11.81 4.48
N TYR A 497 -2.07 -12.33 3.90
CA TYR A 497 -2.08 -12.94 2.56
C TYR A 497 -1.03 -14.06 2.41
N GLY A 498 -0.78 -14.82 3.51
CA GLY A 498 0.24 -15.85 3.52
C GLY A 498 1.69 -15.35 3.50
N ALA A 499 1.91 -14.04 3.46
CA ALA A 499 3.24 -13.46 3.35
C ALA A 499 3.98 -13.33 4.70
N THR A 500 3.27 -13.30 5.82
CA THR A 500 3.85 -13.18 7.17
C THR A 500 3.35 -14.27 8.11
N ASP A 501 4.04 -14.48 9.23
CA ASP A 501 3.61 -15.41 10.29
C ASP A 501 2.46 -14.88 11.16
N SER A 502 1.82 -13.76 10.79
CA SER A 502 0.71 -13.22 11.55
C SER A 502 -0.59 -13.97 11.28
N VAL A 503 -1.30 -14.29 12.35
CA VAL A 503 -2.56 -15.04 12.30
C VAL A 503 -3.58 -14.43 13.25
N MET A 504 -4.80 -14.20 12.76
CA MET A 504 -5.97 -13.92 13.60
C MET A 504 -7.03 -14.99 13.38
N GLY A 505 -7.71 -15.40 14.44
CA GLY A 505 -8.62 -16.53 14.41
C GLY A 505 -10.03 -16.25 14.92
N GLY A 506 -11.01 -16.88 14.25
CA GLY A 506 -12.38 -16.99 14.69
C GLY A 506 -12.90 -18.42 14.54
N ARG A 507 -13.64 -18.92 15.55
CA ARG A 507 -14.28 -20.23 15.49
C ARG A 507 -15.54 -20.17 14.64
N ARG A 508 -15.93 -21.29 14.07
CA ARG A 508 -17.28 -21.54 13.57
C ARG A 508 -18.25 -21.38 14.73
N ALA A 509 -19.21 -20.47 14.64
CA ALA A 509 -20.20 -20.26 15.70
C ALA A 509 -21.33 -21.31 15.68
N ILE A 510 -21.83 -21.64 14.48
CA ILE A 510 -22.86 -22.65 14.25
C ILE A 510 -22.51 -23.49 13.03
N GLN A 511 -23.04 -24.69 12.96
CA GLN A 511 -22.98 -25.50 11.74
C GLN A 511 -23.71 -24.78 10.60
N PRO A 512 -23.22 -24.88 9.36
CA PRO A 512 -23.92 -24.31 8.22
C PRO A 512 -25.38 -24.82 8.13
N LYS A 513 -26.29 -23.89 7.85
CA LYS A 513 -27.70 -24.22 7.69
C LYS A 513 -27.97 -24.73 6.26
N PHE A 514 -28.92 -25.65 6.12
CA PHE A 514 -29.28 -26.24 4.84
C PHE A 514 -28.07 -26.89 4.14
N ASP A 515 -27.93 -26.71 2.83
CA ASP A 515 -26.80 -27.25 2.03
C ASP A 515 -25.64 -26.25 1.87
N ARG A 516 -25.55 -25.24 2.74
CA ARG A 516 -24.46 -24.25 2.69
C ARG A 516 -23.14 -24.88 3.09
N HIS A 517 -22.08 -24.59 2.37
CA HIS A 517 -20.73 -25.03 2.68
C HIS A 517 -19.74 -23.85 2.64
N ASP A 518 -18.63 -23.96 3.35
CA ASP A 518 -17.46 -23.09 3.18
C ASP A 518 -16.81 -23.32 1.81
N ASP A 519 -16.03 -22.36 1.36
CA ASP A 519 -15.43 -22.37 0.03
C ASP A 519 -14.38 -23.48 -0.11
N PHE A 520 -13.65 -23.83 0.98
CA PHE A 520 -12.72 -24.96 0.99
C PHE A 520 -13.45 -26.28 0.66
N THR A 521 -14.59 -26.54 1.30
CA THR A 521 -15.39 -27.74 1.06
C THR A 521 -15.87 -27.81 -0.39
N PHE A 522 -16.30 -26.69 -0.98
CA PHE A 522 -16.67 -26.60 -2.39
C PHE A 522 -15.52 -27.01 -3.30
N TRP A 523 -14.34 -26.36 -3.14
CA TRP A 523 -13.19 -26.57 -4.03
C TRP A 523 -12.62 -27.97 -3.87
N ARG A 524 -12.54 -28.51 -2.66
CA ARG A 524 -12.08 -29.89 -2.40
C ARG A 524 -13.00 -30.92 -3.07
N LYS A 525 -14.33 -30.82 -2.83
CA LYS A 525 -15.29 -31.75 -3.44
C LYS A 525 -15.25 -31.68 -4.96
N LEU A 526 -15.19 -30.49 -5.54
CA LEU A 526 -15.09 -30.30 -6.98
C LEU A 526 -13.77 -30.84 -7.54
N GLY A 527 -12.65 -30.64 -6.84
CA GLY A 527 -11.35 -31.15 -7.22
C GLY A 527 -11.32 -32.66 -7.30
N ILE A 528 -11.80 -33.35 -6.24
CA ILE A 528 -11.89 -34.82 -6.21
C ILE A 528 -12.83 -35.34 -7.30
N ALA A 529 -13.98 -34.72 -7.50
CA ALA A 529 -14.91 -35.10 -8.56
C ALA A 529 -14.33 -34.87 -9.97
N CYS A 530 -13.44 -33.89 -10.15
CA CYS A 530 -12.67 -33.68 -11.39
C CYS A 530 -11.52 -34.68 -11.58
N GLY A 531 -11.27 -35.60 -10.62
CA GLY A 531 -10.25 -36.61 -10.67
C GLY A 531 -8.91 -36.23 -10.05
N GLN A 532 -8.86 -35.18 -9.25
CA GLN A 532 -7.70 -34.86 -8.43
C GLN A 532 -7.57 -35.89 -7.31
N SER A 533 -6.31 -36.18 -6.90
CA SER A 533 -6.05 -37.19 -5.87
C SER A 533 -6.50 -36.71 -4.49
N GLU A 534 -7.03 -37.60 -3.64
CA GLU A 534 -7.26 -37.29 -2.22
C GLU A 534 -5.97 -36.96 -1.47
N GLU A 535 -4.83 -37.52 -1.91
CA GLU A 535 -3.50 -37.16 -1.36
C GLU A 535 -3.14 -35.69 -1.61
N ASP A 536 -3.63 -35.12 -2.71
CA ASP A 536 -3.48 -33.70 -2.99
C ASP A 536 -4.45 -32.81 -2.18
N TRP A 537 -5.35 -33.41 -1.39
CA TRP A 537 -6.31 -32.74 -0.50
C TRP A 537 -6.29 -33.38 0.89
N PRO A 538 -5.18 -33.26 1.66
CA PRO A 538 -4.94 -34.05 2.87
C PRO A 538 -5.83 -33.66 4.06
N TRP A 539 -6.58 -32.58 3.95
CA TRP A 539 -7.50 -32.11 4.98
C TRP A 539 -8.95 -32.43 4.57
N GLU A 540 -9.73 -32.99 5.47
CA GLU A 540 -11.15 -33.25 5.22
C GLU A 540 -12.01 -32.01 5.48
N THR A 541 -11.60 -31.20 6.47
CA THR A 541 -12.30 -29.98 6.92
C THR A 541 -11.40 -28.76 6.83
N ILE A 542 -12.03 -27.57 6.79
CA ILE A 542 -11.31 -26.31 6.82
C ILE A 542 -10.59 -26.08 8.16
N GLU A 543 -11.14 -26.57 9.27
CA GLU A 543 -10.50 -26.51 10.59
C GLU A 543 -9.19 -27.33 10.63
N GLU A 544 -9.16 -28.48 9.96
CA GLU A 544 -7.91 -29.28 9.82
C GLU A 544 -6.88 -28.52 8.99
N ALA A 545 -7.28 -27.90 7.88
CA ALA A 545 -6.39 -27.09 7.06
C ALA A 545 -5.83 -25.90 7.87
N TYR A 546 -6.66 -25.20 8.64
CA TYR A 546 -6.19 -24.08 9.48
C TYR A 546 -5.26 -24.56 10.60
N SER A 547 -5.55 -25.73 11.18
CA SER A 547 -4.64 -26.36 12.16
C SER A 547 -3.28 -26.65 11.56
N ALA A 548 -3.24 -27.16 10.31
CA ALA A 548 -1.99 -27.41 9.59
C ALA A 548 -1.23 -26.10 9.30
N ILE A 549 -1.92 -25.03 8.93
CA ILE A 549 -1.31 -23.70 8.67
C ILE A 549 -0.56 -23.22 9.90
N ILE A 550 -1.15 -23.30 11.10
CA ILE A 550 -0.56 -22.77 12.33
C ILE A 550 0.39 -23.73 13.03
N ALA A 551 0.41 -25.02 12.67
CA ALA A 551 1.24 -26.03 13.33
C ALA A 551 2.74 -25.67 13.41
N PRO A 552 3.37 -25.10 12.34
CA PRO A 552 4.78 -24.71 12.38
C PRO A 552 5.10 -23.58 13.39
N LEU A 553 4.10 -22.84 13.89
CA LEU A 553 4.30 -21.84 14.93
C LEU A 553 4.70 -22.45 16.27
N GLY A 554 4.47 -23.77 16.46
CA GLY A 554 4.83 -24.50 17.68
C GLY A 554 4.07 -24.04 18.93
N LEU A 555 2.88 -23.46 18.76
CA LEU A 555 2.05 -22.99 19.87
C LEU A 555 1.46 -24.17 20.65
N PRO A 556 1.33 -24.08 21.99
CA PRO A 556 0.76 -25.13 22.81
C PRO A 556 -0.78 -25.17 22.74
N VAL A 557 -1.32 -25.50 21.57
CA VAL A 557 -2.77 -25.52 21.30
C VAL A 557 -3.20 -26.86 20.69
N ASP A 558 -4.46 -27.22 20.91
CA ASP A 558 -5.10 -28.34 20.25
C ASP A 558 -5.93 -27.87 19.06
N GLY A 559 -5.27 -27.84 17.91
CA GLY A 559 -5.87 -27.44 16.65
C GLY A 559 -6.35 -25.98 16.57
N TRP A 560 -7.20 -25.70 15.56
CA TRP A 560 -7.70 -24.37 15.29
C TRP A 560 -8.53 -23.76 16.42
N ASP A 561 -9.49 -24.52 16.95
CA ASP A 561 -10.36 -24.03 18.02
C ASP A 561 -9.56 -23.70 19.27
N GLY A 562 -8.58 -24.57 19.63
CA GLY A 562 -7.65 -24.33 20.74
C GLY A 562 -6.80 -23.07 20.54
N PHE A 563 -6.38 -22.76 19.30
CA PHE A 563 -5.71 -21.50 19.00
C PHE A 563 -6.60 -20.29 19.26
N VAL A 564 -7.83 -20.31 18.74
CA VAL A 564 -8.77 -19.19 18.92
C VAL A 564 -9.11 -18.95 20.38
N ASP A 565 -9.34 -20.02 21.15
CA ASP A 565 -9.73 -19.90 22.54
C ASP A 565 -8.61 -19.37 23.43
N ASN A 566 -7.35 -19.78 23.18
CA ASN A 566 -6.20 -19.46 24.03
C ASN A 566 -5.40 -18.25 23.57
N PHE A 567 -5.24 -18.05 22.26
CA PHE A 567 -4.41 -16.98 21.69
C PHE A 567 -5.22 -15.97 20.89
N ARG A 568 -6.08 -16.45 20.01
CA ARG A 568 -6.91 -15.68 19.07
C ARG A 568 -6.14 -14.84 18.05
N MET A 569 -4.98 -14.31 18.41
CA MET A 569 -4.07 -13.55 17.56
C MET A 569 -2.63 -13.96 17.84
N TYR A 570 -1.85 -14.08 16.79
CA TYR A 570 -0.40 -14.22 16.85
C TYR A 570 0.22 -13.25 15.85
N TYR A 571 1.22 -12.51 16.28
CA TYR A 571 1.98 -11.61 15.45
C TYR A 571 3.48 -11.82 15.69
N PRO A 572 4.30 -11.93 14.62
CA PRO A 572 5.73 -11.82 14.77
C PRO A 572 6.10 -10.40 15.23
N PRO A 573 7.32 -10.19 15.75
CA PRO A 573 7.80 -8.83 16.03
C PRO A 573 7.69 -7.94 14.78
N LEU A 574 7.03 -6.79 14.91
CA LEU A 574 6.75 -5.89 13.80
C LEU A 574 8.03 -5.29 13.20
N HIS A 575 8.93 -4.85 14.06
CA HIS A 575 10.22 -4.27 13.68
C HIS A 575 11.35 -5.18 14.14
N GLN A 576 12.13 -5.66 13.21
CA GLN A 576 13.24 -6.57 13.49
C GLN A 576 14.55 -6.06 12.92
N SER A 577 14.56 -4.89 12.29
CA SER A 577 15.70 -4.37 11.54
C SER A 577 16.29 -5.43 10.60
N LYS A 578 15.41 -6.13 9.89
CA LYS A 578 15.77 -7.33 9.10
C LYS A 578 16.83 -7.04 8.03
N PHE A 579 16.77 -5.84 7.43
CA PHE A 579 17.80 -5.42 6.47
C PHE A 579 19.18 -5.32 7.11
N ILE A 580 19.28 -4.94 8.40
CA ILE A 580 20.54 -4.92 9.14
C ILE A 580 20.98 -6.34 9.49
N GLN A 581 20.06 -7.17 10.02
CA GLN A 581 20.34 -8.55 10.39
C GLN A 581 20.76 -9.41 9.19
N ASN A 582 20.11 -9.20 8.04
CA ASN A 582 20.38 -9.92 6.79
C ASN A 582 21.51 -9.27 5.97
N ASN A 583 22.09 -8.18 6.43
CA ASN A 583 23.07 -7.36 5.71
C ASN A 583 22.57 -6.91 4.33
N GLY A 584 21.30 -6.58 4.22
CA GLY A 584 20.65 -6.06 3.01
C GLY A 584 19.16 -6.30 2.95
N PHE A 585 18.54 -5.66 1.96
CA PHE A 585 17.14 -5.86 1.59
C PHE A 585 16.99 -7.11 0.71
N TRP A 586 15.77 -7.61 0.58
CA TRP A 586 15.49 -8.82 -0.21
C TRP A 586 15.27 -8.54 -1.71
N THR A 587 15.99 -7.57 -2.24
CA THR A 587 16.04 -7.22 -3.66
C THR A 587 17.20 -7.93 -4.37
N PRO A 588 17.26 -7.93 -5.70
CA PRO A 588 18.40 -8.44 -6.45
C PRO A 588 19.74 -7.81 -6.07
N THR A 589 19.79 -6.51 -5.78
CA THR A 589 20.99 -5.77 -5.38
C THR A 589 21.30 -5.88 -3.89
N GLY A 590 20.36 -6.35 -3.07
CA GLY A 590 20.44 -6.33 -1.62
C GLY A 590 20.18 -4.96 -1.00
N LYS A 591 19.76 -3.97 -1.81
CA LYS A 591 19.44 -2.61 -1.40
C LYS A 591 18.02 -2.23 -1.82
N ILE A 592 17.53 -1.11 -1.34
CA ILE A 592 16.35 -0.45 -1.92
C ILE A 592 16.70 -0.08 -3.36
N GLU A 593 15.95 -0.54 -4.32
CA GLU A 593 16.22 -0.28 -5.74
C GLU A 593 15.40 0.94 -6.20
N CYS A 594 16.04 2.11 -6.23
CA CYS A 594 15.45 3.32 -6.80
C CYS A 594 15.19 3.16 -8.31
N ASN A 595 15.98 2.31 -8.95
CA ASN A 595 15.84 1.87 -10.34
C ASN A 595 15.69 0.34 -10.37
N SER A 596 14.46 -0.14 -10.29
CA SER A 596 14.15 -1.56 -10.06
C SER A 596 14.70 -2.48 -11.14
N THR A 597 15.53 -3.44 -10.74
CA THR A 597 16.08 -4.49 -11.59
C THR A 597 14.99 -5.41 -12.13
N ILE A 598 14.02 -5.80 -11.33
CA ILE A 598 12.93 -6.69 -11.74
C ILE A 598 12.05 -6.01 -12.79
N MET A 599 11.67 -4.76 -12.59
CA MET A 599 10.87 -4.01 -13.57
C MET A 599 11.61 -3.90 -14.92
N ARG A 600 12.92 -3.61 -14.89
CA ARG A 600 13.73 -3.56 -16.11
C ARG A 600 13.83 -4.92 -16.81
N GLN A 601 13.94 -6.03 -16.08
CA GLN A 601 13.95 -7.37 -16.66
C GLN A 601 12.62 -7.72 -17.33
N LEU A 602 11.50 -7.18 -16.84
CA LEU A 602 10.19 -7.31 -17.46
C LEU A 602 10.02 -6.41 -18.70
N GLY A 603 10.96 -5.50 -18.96
CA GLY A 603 10.96 -4.57 -20.07
C GLY A 603 10.27 -3.23 -19.78
N TYR A 604 10.10 -2.88 -18.50
CA TYR A 604 9.53 -1.61 -18.04
C TYR A 604 10.62 -0.63 -17.59
N ASP A 605 10.25 0.64 -17.42
CA ASP A 605 11.09 1.62 -16.74
C ASP A 605 11.21 1.22 -15.26
N GLY A 606 12.44 1.17 -14.75
CA GLY A 606 12.73 0.82 -13.36
C GLY A 606 12.51 1.94 -12.36
N MET A 607 12.24 3.18 -12.84
CA MET A 607 12.04 4.37 -12.01
C MET A 607 10.64 4.94 -12.19
N PRO A 608 10.06 5.59 -11.15
CA PRO A 608 8.76 6.24 -11.30
C PRO A 608 8.85 7.44 -12.24
N SER A 609 7.85 7.56 -13.11
CA SER A 609 7.68 8.69 -14.01
C SER A 609 6.21 9.07 -14.10
N TYR A 610 5.93 10.36 -14.39
CA TYR A 610 4.56 10.81 -14.46
C TYR A 610 3.78 10.15 -15.60
N THR A 611 2.62 9.65 -15.23
CA THR A 611 1.59 9.21 -16.15
C THR A 611 0.25 9.68 -15.59
N GLY A 612 -0.55 10.35 -16.39
CA GLY A 612 -1.93 10.73 -16.06
C GLY A 612 -2.90 9.55 -16.20
N THR A 613 -4.09 9.66 -15.63
CA THR A 613 -5.21 8.77 -15.96
C THR A 613 -5.57 8.88 -17.45
N ALA A 614 -6.26 7.88 -17.98
CA ALA A 614 -6.58 7.83 -19.43
C ALA A 614 -7.39 9.04 -19.92
N GLU A 615 -8.27 9.55 -19.07
CA GLU A 615 -9.04 10.78 -19.32
C GLU A 615 -8.69 11.78 -18.23
N ASN A 616 -8.17 12.93 -18.62
CA ASN A 616 -7.82 13.99 -17.70
C ASN A 616 -7.77 15.34 -18.45
N PRO A 617 -7.88 16.47 -17.73
CA PRO A 617 -7.87 17.79 -18.35
C PRO A 617 -6.64 18.12 -19.19
N GLU A 618 -5.50 17.56 -18.87
CA GLU A 618 -4.21 17.86 -19.52
C GLU A 618 -4.03 17.08 -20.83
N ASP A 619 -4.32 15.76 -20.79
CA ASP A 619 -4.04 14.87 -21.93
C ASP A 619 -5.22 14.76 -22.91
N THR A 620 -6.44 15.03 -22.45
CA THR A 620 -7.68 14.94 -23.25
C THR A 620 -8.52 16.24 -23.16
N PRO A 621 -7.93 17.41 -23.42
CA PRO A 621 -8.63 18.70 -23.26
C PRO A 621 -9.86 18.84 -24.17
N GLU A 622 -9.89 18.16 -25.31
CA GLU A 622 -11.04 18.14 -26.21
C GLU A 622 -12.29 17.53 -25.58
N LEU A 623 -12.13 16.60 -24.62
CA LEU A 623 -13.26 16.01 -23.91
C LEU A 623 -13.92 16.97 -22.93
N LEU A 624 -13.19 18.00 -22.45
CA LEU A 624 -13.74 18.98 -21.50
C LEU A 624 -14.85 19.83 -22.10
N GLU A 625 -14.92 19.98 -23.42
CA GLU A 625 -16.00 20.74 -24.07
C GLU A 625 -17.36 20.06 -23.86
N GLU A 626 -17.41 18.73 -23.88
CA GLU A 626 -18.61 17.95 -23.68
C GLU A 626 -18.75 17.42 -22.24
N TYR A 627 -17.63 17.06 -21.59
CA TYR A 627 -17.61 16.43 -20.27
C TYR A 627 -16.74 17.26 -19.27
N PRO A 628 -17.27 18.44 -18.82
CA PRO A 628 -16.46 19.45 -18.12
C PRO A 628 -16.21 19.14 -16.64
N ILE A 629 -16.66 18.03 -16.12
CA ILE A 629 -16.65 17.69 -14.69
C ILE A 629 -15.77 16.45 -14.48
N VAL A 630 -14.93 16.47 -13.44
CA VAL A 630 -14.14 15.31 -13.06
C VAL A 630 -14.98 14.36 -12.20
N LEU A 631 -15.08 13.13 -12.64
CA LEU A 631 -15.77 12.04 -11.94
C LEU A 631 -14.77 11.22 -11.15
N THR A 632 -15.01 11.02 -9.87
CA THR A 632 -14.35 9.97 -9.07
C THR A 632 -15.34 8.96 -8.57
N THR A 633 -14.92 7.71 -8.46
CA THR A 633 -15.74 6.64 -7.92
C THR A 633 -15.18 6.17 -6.57
N GLY A 634 -15.89 5.28 -5.90
CA GLY A 634 -15.47 4.70 -4.63
C GLY A 634 -15.84 5.61 -3.45
N GLY A 635 -15.27 5.37 -2.27
CA GLY A 635 -15.85 5.96 -1.07
C GLY A 635 -17.24 5.40 -0.84
N GLY A 636 -17.32 4.16 -0.35
CA GLY A 636 -18.61 3.57 0.01
C GLY A 636 -19.26 4.40 1.10
N PHE A 637 -20.57 4.44 1.11
CA PHE A 637 -21.32 4.88 2.28
C PHE A 637 -21.00 3.94 3.45
N MET A 638 -20.84 4.48 4.63
CA MET A 638 -20.46 3.73 5.83
C MET A 638 -21.31 2.47 6.06
N PRO A 639 -22.63 2.45 5.79
CA PRO A 639 -23.44 1.26 5.97
C PRO A 639 -23.08 0.08 5.06
N TYR A 640 -22.49 0.33 3.89
CA TYR A 640 -22.15 -0.72 2.93
C TYR A 640 -20.67 -1.04 2.89
N HIS A 641 -20.36 -2.31 2.60
CA HIS A 641 -19.06 -2.73 2.13
C HIS A 641 -19.24 -3.49 0.82
N HIS A 642 -18.84 -2.88 -0.30
CA HIS A 642 -19.21 -3.33 -1.63
C HIS A 642 -20.73 -3.46 -1.81
N SER A 643 -21.21 -4.41 -2.63
CA SER A 643 -22.64 -4.66 -2.87
C SER A 643 -23.23 -5.76 -2.00
N GLU A 644 -22.47 -6.30 -1.07
CA GLU A 644 -22.83 -7.48 -0.26
C GLU A 644 -24.06 -7.26 0.62
N HIS A 645 -24.25 -6.03 1.11
CA HIS A 645 -25.29 -5.72 2.09
C HIS A 645 -26.57 -5.10 1.49
N PHE A 646 -26.72 -5.04 0.17
CA PHE A 646 -27.92 -4.44 -0.43
C PHE A 646 -29.21 -5.23 -0.15
N ASN A 647 -29.09 -6.52 0.13
CA ASN A 647 -30.21 -7.35 0.60
C ASN A 647 -30.56 -7.13 2.08
N MET A 648 -29.73 -6.40 2.85
CA MET A 648 -29.90 -6.23 4.29
C MET A 648 -30.83 -5.05 4.59
N PRO A 649 -32.08 -5.27 5.08
CA PRO A 649 -33.09 -4.21 5.21
C PRO A 649 -32.68 -3.12 6.22
N ASN A 650 -32.02 -3.48 7.31
CA ASN A 650 -31.53 -2.53 8.32
C ASN A 650 -30.42 -1.61 7.80
N ILE A 651 -29.60 -2.08 6.84
CA ILE A 651 -28.56 -1.29 6.18
C ILE A 651 -29.18 -0.47 5.06
N ARG A 652 -30.07 -1.09 4.26
CA ARG A 652 -30.80 -0.45 3.18
C ARG A 652 -31.62 0.73 3.67
N TYR A 653 -32.16 0.64 4.89
CA TYR A 653 -32.88 1.73 5.54
C TYR A 653 -32.00 2.98 5.74
N LEU A 654 -30.72 2.82 6.03
CA LEU A 654 -29.79 3.94 6.25
C LEU A 654 -29.44 4.67 4.95
N TYR A 655 -29.37 3.95 3.84
CA TYR A 655 -29.06 4.47 2.51
C TYR A 655 -29.88 3.73 1.46
N PRO A 656 -31.12 4.19 1.19
CA PRO A 656 -32.03 3.47 0.31
C PRO A 656 -31.71 3.61 -1.18
N ASP A 657 -31.07 4.70 -1.60
CA ASP A 657 -30.82 5.07 -2.99
C ASP A 657 -29.33 5.22 -3.31
N PRO A 658 -28.95 5.15 -4.59
CA PRO A 658 -27.62 5.52 -5.04
C PRO A 658 -27.48 7.05 -5.04
N TYR A 659 -26.79 7.62 -4.07
CA TYR A 659 -26.50 9.05 -4.02
C TYR A 659 -25.11 9.34 -4.56
N PHE A 660 -24.96 10.47 -5.27
CA PHE A 660 -23.64 11.02 -5.63
C PHE A 660 -23.45 12.39 -4.98
N PHE A 661 -22.22 12.69 -4.60
CA PHE A 661 -21.87 13.98 -3.99
C PHE A 661 -21.61 15.02 -5.07
N ILE A 662 -22.21 16.20 -4.90
CA ILE A 662 -22.05 17.37 -5.76
C ILE A 662 -21.92 18.63 -4.90
N ASN A 663 -20.96 19.49 -5.26
CA ASN A 663 -20.77 20.78 -4.57
C ASN A 663 -21.98 21.72 -4.80
N PRO A 664 -22.40 22.50 -3.78
CA PRO A 664 -23.52 23.45 -3.92
C PRO A 664 -23.37 24.45 -5.08
N GLU A 665 -22.15 24.93 -5.31
CA GLU A 665 -21.87 25.87 -6.42
C GLU A 665 -22.11 25.23 -7.81
N LEU A 666 -21.69 23.98 -7.97
CA LEU A 666 -21.93 23.22 -9.20
C LEU A 666 -23.44 22.88 -9.34
N ALA A 667 -24.07 22.46 -8.25
CA ALA A 667 -25.50 22.12 -8.22
C ALA A 667 -26.37 23.33 -8.62
N GLU A 668 -26.07 24.53 -8.10
CA GLU A 668 -26.74 25.78 -8.49
C GLU A 668 -26.58 26.08 -9.99
N LYS A 669 -25.33 25.97 -10.52
CA LYS A 669 -25.07 26.19 -11.95
C LYS A 669 -25.83 25.24 -12.87
N LEU A 670 -26.08 24.00 -12.39
CA LEU A 670 -26.78 22.96 -13.14
C LEU A 670 -28.30 22.89 -12.81
N ASN A 671 -28.79 23.80 -11.94
CA ASN A 671 -30.17 23.80 -11.44
C ASN A 671 -30.57 22.46 -10.81
N ILE A 672 -29.67 21.88 -10.00
CA ILE A 672 -29.89 20.62 -9.28
C ILE A 672 -30.09 20.93 -7.81
N GLU A 673 -31.14 20.35 -7.22
CA GLU A 673 -31.44 20.40 -5.80
C GLU A 673 -31.05 19.08 -5.11
N HIS A 674 -30.87 19.13 -3.79
CA HIS A 674 -30.63 17.92 -3.00
C HIS A 674 -31.80 16.94 -3.16
N GLY A 675 -31.48 15.69 -3.46
CA GLY A 675 -32.47 14.63 -3.69
C GLY A 675 -32.95 14.49 -5.13
N ASP A 676 -32.60 15.41 -6.03
CA ASP A 676 -32.94 15.28 -7.44
C ASP A 676 -32.29 14.06 -8.08
N TRP A 677 -32.99 13.38 -8.95
CA TRP A 677 -32.40 12.38 -9.80
C TRP A 677 -31.68 13.03 -10.99
N CYS A 678 -30.42 12.64 -11.18
CA CYS A 678 -29.54 13.20 -12.20
C CYS A 678 -28.93 12.09 -13.04
N TRP A 679 -28.70 12.40 -14.31
CA TRP A 679 -27.84 11.62 -15.17
C TRP A 679 -26.39 12.03 -14.95
N ILE A 680 -25.53 11.05 -14.76
CA ILE A 680 -24.07 11.17 -14.84
C ILE A 680 -23.65 10.44 -16.11
N GLU A 681 -23.05 11.16 -17.05
CA GLU A 681 -22.74 10.67 -18.38
C GLU A 681 -21.27 10.87 -18.73
N THR A 682 -20.65 9.80 -19.26
CA THR A 682 -19.33 9.83 -19.86
C THR A 682 -19.45 9.43 -21.34
N ARG A 683 -18.36 9.47 -22.09
CA ARG A 683 -18.35 8.98 -23.47
C ARG A 683 -18.77 7.51 -23.63
N ARG A 684 -18.80 6.72 -22.53
CA ARG A 684 -19.14 5.28 -22.53
C ARG A 684 -20.59 5.00 -22.24
N GLY A 685 -21.30 5.95 -21.70
CA GLY A 685 -22.72 5.82 -21.37
C GLY A 685 -23.12 6.69 -20.19
N ARG A 686 -24.32 6.42 -19.68
CA ARG A 686 -24.86 7.19 -18.56
C ARG A 686 -25.51 6.30 -17.52
N ILE A 687 -25.48 6.76 -16.28
CA ILE A 687 -26.19 6.18 -15.13
C ILE A 687 -26.99 7.26 -14.44
N LYS A 688 -28.00 6.87 -13.65
CA LYS A 688 -28.75 7.83 -12.83
C LYS A 688 -28.55 7.59 -11.34
N MET A 689 -28.35 8.68 -10.60
CA MET A 689 -28.22 8.71 -9.14
C MET A 689 -28.91 9.94 -8.56
N ARG A 690 -29.16 9.93 -7.25
CA ARG A 690 -29.71 11.09 -6.55
C ARG A 690 -28.58 12.04 -6.12
N ALA A 691 -28.82 13.33 -6.26
CA ALA A 691 -27.87 14.35 -5.85
C ALA A 691 -27.86 14.48 -4.30
N ASP A 692 -26.66 14.33 -3.72
CA ASP A 692 -26.38 14.73 -2.35
C ASP A 692 -25.54 16.02 -2.39
N VAL A 693 -26.22 17.16 -2.22
CA VAL A 693 -25.62 18.48 -2.38
C VAL A 693 -24.92 18.86 -1.08
N GLN A 694 -23.59 18.76 -1.08
CA GLN A 694 -22.72 19.04 0.08
C GLN A 694 -21.40 19.71 -0.34
N PRO A 695 -20.83 20.63 0.47
CA PRO A 695 -19.58 21.32 0.16
C PRO A 695 -18.35 20.47 0.54
N ILE A 696 -18.35 19.17 0.25
CA ILE A 696 -17.31 18.21 0.64
C ILE A 696 -16.41 17.78 -0.51
N VAL A 697 -16.70 18.21 -1.73
CA VAL A 697 -15.88 18.02 -2.94
C VAL A 697 -15.68 19.35 -3.65
N ASP A 698 -14.62 19.46 -4.46
CA ASP A 698 -14.37 20.62 -5.30
C ASP A 698 -15.55 20.91 -6.23
N PRO A 699 -15.90 22.17 -6.54
CA PRO A 699 -16.96 22.53 -7.50
C PRO A 699 -16.81 21.93 -8.92
N ARG A 700 -15.64 21.43 -9.25
CA ARG A 700 -15.32 20.77 -10.54
C ARG A 700 -15.43 19.25 -10.48
N VAL A 701 -15.79 18.69 -9.32
CA VAL A 701 -15.76 17.24 -9.06
C VAL A 701 -17.13 16.73 -8.65
N VAL A 702 -17.48 15.54 -9.13
CA VAL A 702 -18.57 14.74 -8.58
C VAL A 702 -18.04 13.37 -8.15
N MET A 703 -18.64 12.81 -7.10
CA MET A 703 -18.22 11.54 -6.54
C MET A 703 -19.38 10.56 -6.47
N CYS A 704 -19.24 9.41 -7.13
CA CYS A 704 -20.27 8.36 -7.22
C CYS A 704 -19.87 7.12 -6.41
N PRO A 705 -20.81 6.48 -5.68
CA PRO A 705 -20.58 5.18 -5.05
C PRO A 705 -20.49 4.07 -6.11
N ARG A 706 -19.84 2.97 -5.73
CA ARG A 706 -19.63 1.82 -6.61
C ARG A 706 -20.67 0.71 -6.39
N GLY A 707 -20.85 -0.12 -7.43
CA GLY A 707 -21.46 -1.45 -7.33
C GLY A 707 -22.95 -1.50 -7.03
N TRP A 708 -23.71 -0.45 -7.34
CA TRP A 708 -25.14 -0.39 -7.03
C TRP A 708 -25.96 -1.34 -7.90
N TRP A 709 -26.94 -2.02 -7.29
CA TRP A 709 -28.00 -2.81 -7.90
C TRP A 709 -29.21 -2.86 -6.97
N PHE A 710 -30.35 -3.35 -7.47
CA PHE A 710 -31.62 -3.33 -6.77
C PHE A 710 -32.14 -4.76 -6.53
N PRO A 711 -31.78 -5.42 -5.41
CA PRO A 711 -32.17 -6.80 -5.12
C PRO A 711 -33.70 -6.99 -5.01
N GLU A 712 -34.43 -5.91 -4.78
CA GLU A 712 -35.89 -5.89 -4.71
C GLU A 712 -36.60 -5.98 -6.07
N ARG A 713 -35.86 -5.85 -7.17
CA ARG A 713 -36.37 -5.94 -8.54
C ARG A 713 -36.34 -7.37 -9.05
N ASP A 714 -37.23 -7.69 -10.01
CA ASP A 714 -37.11 -8.93 -10.78
C ASP A 714 -35.97 -8.83 -11.79
N GLY A 715 -34.88 -9.59 -11.54
CA GLY A 715 -33.73 -9.60 -12.41
C GLY A 715 -33.98 -10.15 -13.81
N SER A 716 -34.97 -11.02 -13.95
CA SER A 716 -35.34 -11.65 -15.24
C SER A 716 -36.22 -10.76 -16.12
N ALA A 717 -36.80 -9.69 -15.57
CA ALA A 717 -37.67 -8.79 -16.30
C ALA A 717 -36.99 -8.01 -17.42
N ASP A 718 -35.71 -7.69 -17.26
CA ASP A 718 -34.86 -7.06 -18.28
C ASP A 718 -33.44 -7.63 -18.25
N LEU A 719 -33.16 -8.57 -19.13
CA LEU A 719 -31.83 -9.21 -19.21
C LEU A 719 -30.70 -8.31 -19.75
N ASN A 720 -31.02 -7.12 -20.26
CA ASN A 720 -30.03 -6.12 -20.61
C ASN A 720 -29.67 -5.19 -19.44
N ASN A 721 -30.45 -5.24 -18.37
CA ASN A 721 -30.23 -4.49 -17.15
C ASN A 721 -30.76 -5.29 -15.92
N PRO A 722 -30.20 -6.51 -15.65
CA PRO A 722 -30.75 -7.38 -14.60
C PRO A 722 -30.64 -6.71 -13.24
N PHE A 723 -31.73 -6.74 -12.47
CA PHE A 723 -31.86 -6.05 -11.19
C PHE A 723 -31.46 -4.55 -11.24
N GLY A 724 -31.54 -3.90 -12.40
CA GLY A 724 -31.16 -2.51 -12.57
C GLY A 724 -29.66 -2.22 -12.41
N CYS A 725 -28.80 -3.22 -12.53
CA CYS A 725 -27.36 -3.09 -12.25
C CYS A 725 -26.60 -2.16 -13.21
N LEU A 726 -27.10 -1.93 -14.44
CA LEU A 726 -26.50 -0.94 -15.36
C LEU A 726 -27.12 0.47 -15.22
N GLU A 727 -28.20 0.60 -14.45
CA GLU A 727 -28.88 1.87 -14.26
C GLU A 727 -28.15 2.82 -13.34
N SER A 728 -27.53 2.30 -12.27
CA SER A 728 -26.91 3.09 -11.20
C SER A 728 -25.52 2.58 -10.79
N ASN A 729 -24.94 1.64 -11.52
CA ASN A 729 -23.58 1.15 -11.25
C ASN A 729 -22.56 1.96 -12.03
N VAL A 730 -21.69 2.68 -11.32
CA VAL A 730 -20.65 3.55 -11.91
C VAL A 730 -19.66 2.79 -12.79
N ASN A 731 -19.45 1.49 -12.59
CA ASN A 731 -18.61 0.67 -13.47
C ASN A 731 -19.14 0.57 -14.91
N THR A 732 -20.39 0.97 -15.17
CA THR A 732 -20.94 1.16 -16.52
C THR A 732 -20.23 2.30 -17.29
N LEU A 733 -19.62 3.23 -16.57
CA LEU A 733 -18.95 4.43 -17.08
C LEU A 733 -17.42 4.28 -17.21
N THR A 734 -16.82 3.23 -16.65
CA THR A 734 -15.37 3.01 -16.63
C THR A 734 -14.88 2.27 -17.87
N SER A 735 -13.60 2.41 -18.20
CA SER A 735 -12.92 1.67 -19.27
C SER A 735 -12.02 0.58 -18.70
N VAL A 736 -11.92 -0.50 -19.45
CA VAL A 736 -10.96 -1.59 -19.26
C VAL A 736 -10.19 -1.86 -20.56
N ASP A 737 -10.11 -0.86 -21.42
CA ASP A 737 -9.28 -0.96 -22.60
C ASP A 737 -7.81 -1.02 -22.20
N ASP A 738 -7.01 -1.81 -22.93
CA ASP A 738 -5.66 -2.15 -22.52
C ASP A 738 -4.76 -0.91 -22.37
N GLU A 739 -4.97 0.12 -23.21
CA GLU A 739 -4.28 1.40 -23.17
C GLU A 739 -4.69 2.32 -22.01
N ASP A 740 -5.84 2.06 -21.39
CA ASP A 740 -6.36 2.78 -20.23
C ASP A 740 -5.91 2.14 -18.91
N CYS A 741 -5.41 0.91 -18.98
CA CYS A 741 -4.90 0.18 -17.82
C CYS A 741 -3.46 0.56 -17.48
N ASP A 742 -3.05 0.24 -16.23
CA ASP A 742 -1.64 0.30 -15.83
C ASP A 742 -0.82 -0.65 -16.71
N PRO A 743 0.24 -0.16 -17.36
CA PRO A 743 1.00 -0.96 -18.33
C PRO A 743 1.77 -2.14 -17.71
N MET A 744 2.05 -2.09 -16.41
CA MET A 744 2.77 -3.13 -15.68
C MET A 744 1.83 -4.11 -14.98
N GLY A 745 0.82 -3.55 -14.27
CA GLY A 745 -0.05 -4.31 -13.39
C GLY A 745 -1.45 -4.60 -13.93
N GLY A 746 -1.89 -3.92 -15.00
CA GLY A 746 -3.20 -4.16 -15.63
C GLY A 746 -4.41 -3.58 -14.89
N SER A 747 -4.23 -2.81 -13.83
CA SER A 747 -5.34 -2.15 -13.15
C SER A 747 -5.94 -1.04 -14.00
N TRP A 748 -7.25 -0.85 -13.91
CA TRP A 748 -7.97 0.17 -14.70
C TRP A 748 -8.41 1.35 -13.85
N SER A 749 -8.72 2.48 -14.53
CA SER A 749 -9.03 3.72 -13.84
C SER A 749 -10.48 3.75 -13.33
N ASN A 750 -10.62 4.03 -12.05
CA ASN A 750 -11.89 4.39 -11.40
C ASN A 750 -11.85 5.83 -10.86
N ARG A 751 -10.79 6.58 -11.15
CA ARG A 751 -10.54 7.92 -10.63
C ARG A 751 -10.22 8.87 -11.76
N GLY A 752 -10.73 10.10 -11.68
CA GLY A 752 -10.35 11.18 -12.58
C GLY A 752 -10.93 11.11 -13.99
N MET A 753 -11.99 10.34 -14.23
CA MET A 753 -12.71 10.32 -15.51
C MET A 753 -13.41 11.66 -15.75
N LEU A 754 -13.73 11.96 -17.00
CA LEU A 754 -14.48 13.16 -17.38
C LEU A 754 -15.95 12.83 -17.62
N CYS A 755 -16.85 13.67 -17.07
CA CYS A 755 -18.29 13.48 -17.19
C CYS A 755 -19.06 14.80 -17.33
N LYS A 756 -20.34 14.69 -17.67
CA LYS A 756 -21.35 15.73 -17.50
C LYS A 756 -22.45 15.24 -16.58
N VAL A 757 -23.10 16.17 -15.90
CA VAL A 757 -24.21 15.90 -14.97
C VAL A 757 -25.39 16.82 -15.33
N TYR A 758 -26.58 16.27 -15.36
CA TYR A 758 -27.79 17.01 -15.64
C TYR A 758 -29.02 16.32 -15.03
N LYS A 759 -30.03 17.13 -14.70
CA LYS A 759 -31.28 16.65 -14.05
C LYS A 759 -32.07 15.71 -14.96
N CYS A 760 -32.63 14.63 -14.42
CA CYS A 760 -33.57 13.77 -15.14
C CYS A 760 -34.89 14.49 -15.40
N GLY A 761 -35.43 14.35 -16.65
CA GLY A 761 -36.66 15.01 -17.03
C GLY A 761 -37.94 14.33 -16.47
N GLU A 762 -38.01 13.00 -16.53
CA GLU A 762 -39.04 12.19 -15.89
C GLU A 762 -38.38 11.06 -15.12
N PHE A 763 -38.89 10.80 -13.93
CA PHE A 763 -38.38 9.75 -13.05
C PHE A 763 -39.13 8.44 -13.29
N ASP A 764 -38.47 7.33 -13.09
CA ASP A 764 -39.02 6.00 -13.13
C ASP A 764 -40.08 5.84 -12.03
N LYS A 765 -41.31 5.54 -12.42
CA LYS A 765 -42.51 5.55 -11.53
C LYS A 765 -42.49 4.45 -10.46
N GLU A 766 -41.57 3.49 -10.55
CA GLU A 766 -41.49 2.40 -9.59
C GLU A 766 -40.80 2.80 -8.27
N PHE A 767 -40.06 3.91 -8.28
CA PHE A 767 -39.38 4.41 -7.09
C PHE A 767 -39.49 5.93 -7.02
N LYS A 768 -40.34 6.46 -6.18
CA LYS A 768 -40.50 7.89 -6.01
C LYS A 768 -39.65 8.38 -4.84
N PRO A 769 -38.87 9.46 -5.01
CA PRO A 769 -38.08 10.07 -3.94
C PRO A 769 -38.88 10.45 -2.70
N GLU A 770 -40.10 10.92 -2.92
CA GLU A 770 -41.05 11.29 -1.86
C GLU A 770 -41.52 10.11 -1.00
N ASP A 771 -41.39 8.87 -1.51
CA ASP A 771 -41.72 7.65 -0.76
C ASP A 771 -40.55 7.24 0.17
N ALA A 772 -39.38 7.80 -0.03
CA ALA A 772 -38.22 7.63 0.86
C ALA A 772 -38.30 8.66 1.99
N GLN A 773 -38.98 8.34 3.08
CA GLN A 773 -39.07 9.19 4.27
C GLN A 773 -37.73 9.24 5.06
N PHE A 774 -36.62 9.53 4.40
CA PHE A 774 -35.31 9.56 5.06
C PHE A 774 -34.64 10.90 4.88
N SER A 775 -34.26 11.51 6.01
CA SER A 775 -33.28 12.57 6.00
C SER A 775 -31.91 11.90 5.92
N ILE A 776 -31.10 12.25 4.92
CA ILE A 776 -29.70 11.87 4.89
C ILE A 776 -29.02 12.62 6.04
N PRO A 777 -28.30 11.94 6.94
CA PRO A 777 -27.52 12.63 7.93
C PRO A 777 -26.50 13.50 7.19
N SER A 778 -26.58 14.81 7.36
CA SER A 778 -25.57 15.72 6.82
C SER A 778 -24.26 15.49 7.58
N SER A 779 -23.27 14.97 6.93
CA SER A 779 -21.89 14.93 7.42
C SER A 779 -21.11 16.16 6.96
N SER A 780 -21.81 17.19 6.50
CA SER A 780 -21.18 18.40 5.98
C SER A 780 -20.29 19.05 7.03
N PRO A 781 -19.07 19.47 6.65
CA PRO A 781 -18.23 20.28 7.52
C PRO A 781 -18.92 21.60 7.84
N GLU A 782 -18.60 22.19 8.99
CA GLU A 782 -19.11 23.50 9.32
C GLU A 782 -18.76 24.52 8.23
N PRO A 783 -19.70 25.41 7.85
CA PRO A 783 -19.43 26.43 6.84
C PRO A 783 -18.21 27.29 7.23
N GLY A 784 -17.24 27.40 6.36
CA GLY A 784 -16.06 28.23 6.54
C GLY A 784 -14.81 27.53 7.03
N ILE A 785 -14.84 26.22 7.37
CA ILE A 785 -13.65 25.46 7.79
C ILE A 785 -12.76 25.14 6.58
N HIS A 786 -13.36 24.89 5.43
CA HIS A 786 -12.63 24.67 4.18
C HIS A 786 -13.31 25.38 3.03
N VAL A 787 -12.68 26.44 2.57
CA VAL A 787 -13.06 27.08 1.32
C VAL A 787 -12.36 26.30 0.20
N MET A 788 -13.12 25.49 -0.52
CA MET A 788 -12.61 24.94 -1.78
C MET A 788 -12.33 26.12 -2.72
N PRO A 789 -11.20 26.13 -3.43
CA PRO A 789 -10.87 27.24 -4.32
C PRO A 789 -11.90 27.35 -5.44
N SER A 790 -12.92 28.20 -5.26
CA SER A 790 -14.00 28.41 -6.25
C SER A 790 -13.55 29.11 -7.54
N GLU A 791 -12.38 29.76 -7.49
CA GLU A 791 -11.82 30.49 -8.62
C GLU A 791 -10.92 29.65 -9.52
N GLN A 792 -10.55 28.43 -9.11
CA GLN A 792 -9.76 27.54 -9.95
C GLN A 792 -10.62 27.07 -11.13
N LYS A 793 -10.09 27.20 -12.34
CA LYS A 793 -10.73 26.73 -13.56
C LYS A 793 -10.22 25.35 -13.91
N LEU A 794 -11.08 24.50 -14.50
CA LEU A 794 -10.63 23.26 -15.13
C LEU A 794 -9.58 23.63 -16.22
N CYS A 795 -8.45 22.94 -16.15
CA CYS A 795 -7.38 23.18 -17.11
C CYS A 795 -7.80 22.61 -18.46
N LYS A 796 -8.04 23.51 -19.44
CA LYS A 796 -8.38 23.14 -20.81
C LYS A 796 -7.16 23.00 -21.72
N GLU A 797 -6.04 23.57 -21.29
CA GLU A 797 -4.79 23.61 -22.04
C GLU A 797 -3.66 23.18 -21.12
N LYS A 798 -2.67 22.51 -21.66
CA LYS A 798 -1.43 22.24 -20.92
C LYS A 798 -0.75 23.56 -20.61
N ILE A 799 -0.48 23.81 -19.34
CA ILE A 799 0.35 24.93 -18.92
C ILE A 799 1.79 24.43 -18.98
N PRO A 800 2.60 24.91 -19.94
CA PRO A 800 3.98 24.49 -20.02
C PRO A 800 4.71 24.90 -18.74
N PHE A 801 5.33 23.95 -18.09
CA PHE A 801 6.26 24.22 -17.01
C PHE A 801 7.67 24.25 -17.58
N GLU A 802 8.27 25.43 -17.52
CA GLU A 802 9.69 25.60 -17.88
C GLU A 802 10.51 25.56 -16.60
N MET A 803 11.41 24.59 -16.53
CA MET A 803 12.40 24.55 -15.45
C MET A 803 13.19 25.86 -15.44
N PRO A 804 13.29 26.53 -14.30
CA PRO A 804 14.18 27.67 -14.17
C PRO A 804 15.59 27.28 -14.62
N GLN A 805 16.22 28.15 -15.37
CA GLN A 805 17.61 27.92 -15.79
C GLN A 805 18.56 28.29 -14.64
N PRO A 806 19.69 27.59 -14.51
CA PRO A 806 20.68 27.94 -13.51
C PRO A 806 21.08 29.41 -13.64
N THR A 807 21.08 30.13 -12.52
CA THR A 807 21.56 31.52 -12.46
C THR A 807 23.08 31.61 -12.45
N LYS A 808 23.74 30.45 -12.23
CA LYS A 808 25.21 30.31 -12.19
C LYS A 808 25.63 29.19 -13.15
N GLU A 809 26.88 29.24 -13.60
CA GLU A 809 27.47 28.11 -14.32
C GLU A 809 27.52 26.90 -13.39
N VAL A 810 27.04 25.75 -13.87
CA VAL A 810 27.06 24.50 -13.13
C VAL A 810 28.35 23.75 -13.48
N PRO A 811 29.33 23.65 -12.54
CA PRO A 811 30.57 22.95 -12.81
C PRO A 811 30.34 21.45 -13.03
N GLU A 812 31.27 20.80 -13.73
CA GLU A 812 31.27 19.35 -13.85
C GLU A 812 31.32 18.71 -12.44
N GLY A 813 30.50 17.68 -12.21
CA GLY A 813 30.36 17.02 -10.91
C GLY A 813 29.36 17.69 -9.97
N TYR A 814 28.69 18.74 -10.39
CA TYR A 814 27.65 19.42 -9.59
C TYR A 814 26.32 19.39 -10.30
N TYR A 815 25.24 19.62 -9.52
CA TYR A 815 23.90 19.91 -10.01
C TYR A 815 23.33 21.14 -9.30
N TRP A 816 22.42 21.84 -9.99
CA TRP A 816 21.82 23.05 -9.50
C TRP A 816 20.41 22.78 -8.96
N VAL A 817 20.10 23.38 -7.83
CA VAL A 817 18.78 23.30 -7.16
C VAL A 817 18.15 24.68 -7.20
N TRP A 818 17.17 24.87 -8.08
CA TRP A 818 16.56 26.16 -8.36
C TRP A 818 15.78 26.76 -7.19
N GLN A 819 15.22 25.94 -6.27
CA GLN A 819 14.44 26.39 -5.14
C GLN A 819 15.26 27.26 -4.16
N ASN A 820 16.54 27.08 -4.09
CA ASN A 820 17.44 27.85 -3.21
C ASN A 820 18.65 28.41 -3.95
N ASP A 821 18.63 28.35 -5.28
CA ASP A 821 19.70 28.77 -6.18
C ASP A 821 21.08 28.19 -5.76
N GLY A 822 21.09 26.97 -5.28
CA GLY A 822 22.26 26.30 -4.75
C GLY A 822 22.89 25.32 -5.72
N LEU A 823 24.22 25.22 -5.69
CA LEU A 823 24.95 24.14 -6.35
C LEU A 823 25.28 23.04 -5.34
N TYR A 824 25.11 21.78 -5.74
CA TYR A 824 25.34 20.61 -4.89
C TYR A 824 26.24 19.63 -5.61
N GLN A 825 27.19 19.06 -4.91
CA GLN A 825 28.13 18.08 -5.45
C GLN A 825 27.43 16.74 -5.66
N LYS A 826 27.55 16.14 -6.84
CA LYS A 826 27.06 14.77 -7.11
C LYS A 826 27.78 13.76 -6.24
N GLY A 827 27.04 12.79 -5.73
CA GLY A 827 27.53 11.71 -4.87
C GLY A 827 27.52 12.04 -3.38
N THR A 828 27.92 13.24 -2.97
CA THR A 828 27.88 13.65 -1.55
C THR A 828 26.68 14.51 -1.21
N HIS A 829 26.12 15.22 -2.19
CA HIS A 829 25.03 16.21 -2.01
C HIS A 829 25.39 17.37 -1.09
N PHE A 830 26.69 17.62 -0.90
CA PHE A 830 27.16 18.77 -0.15
C PHE A 830 26.93 20.04 -0.96
N LYS A 831 26.39 21.06 -0.28
CA LYS A 831 26.11 22.35 -0.91
C LYS A 831 27.40 23.14 -1.11
N LEU A 832 27.67 23.59 -2.33
CA LEU A 832 28.75 24.51 -2.63
C LEU A 832 28.34 25.94 -2.20
N ASP A 833 29.11 26.56 -1.34
CA ASP A 833 28.90 27.96 -0.95
C ASP A 833 29.62 28.93 -1.90
N ASP A 834 29.31 30.23 -1.73
CA ASP A 834 29.86 31.26 -2.60
C ASP A 834 31.38 31.48 -2.41
N SER A 835 31.99 30.93 -1.37
CA SER A 835 33.42 30.94 -1.12
C SER A 835 34.17 29.71 -1.60
N GLY A 836 33.44 28.76 -2.22
CA GLY A 836 34.02 27.56 -2.80
C GLY A 836 34.18 26.38 -1.82
N TRP A 837 33.53 26.45 -0.65
CA TRP A 837 33.45 25.35 0.30
C TRP A 837 32.22 24.49 0.07
N LEU A 838 32.37 23.22 0.33
CA LEU A 838 31.22 22.34 0.46
C LEU A 838 30.70 22.39 1.90
N ILE A 839 29.38 22.46 2.04
CA ILE A 839 28.70 22.42 3.33
C ILE A 839 27.92 21.13 3.41
N ASP A 840 28.21 20.29 4.38
CA ASP A 840 27.40 19.13 4.70
C ASP A 840 26.04 19.62 5.27
N PRO A 841 24.92 19.38 4.59
CA PRO A 841 23.63 19.89 5.03
C PRO A 841 23.14 19.27 6.35
N LYS A 842 23.67 18.10 6.74
CA LYS A 842 23.32 17.39 7.98
C LYS A 842 24.07 17.95 9.17
N THR A 843 25.41 18.01 9.09
CA THR A 843 26.26 18.42 10.21
C THR A 843 26.57 19.92 10.21
N LYS A 844 26.33 20.61 9.08
CA LYS A 844 26.71 22.00 8.81
C LYS A 844 28.25 22.20 8.79
N ALA A 845 29.00 21.12 8.71
CA ALA A 845 30.44 21.18 8.62
C ALA A 845 30.88 21.72 7.24
N TYR A 846 31.97 22.49 7.24
CA TYR A 846 32.64 22.89 6.02
C TYR A 846 33.62 21.84 5.58
N ILE A 847 33.57 21.49 4.29
CA ILE A 847 34.39 20.45 3.67
C ILE A 847 35.19 21.09 2.54
N ASP A 848 36.47 20.81 2.48
CA ASP A 848 37.33 21.25 1.36
C ASP A 848 36.93 20.54 0.07
N ALA A 849 36.50 21.30 -0.95
CA ALA A 849 35.97 20.75 -2.19
C ALA A 849 36.97 19.90 -3.02
N TYR A 850 38.29 20.00 -2.75
CA TYR A 850 39.35 19.27 -3.47
C TYR A 850 39.70 17.95 -2.82
N THR A 851 39.73 17.92 -1.48
CA THR A 851 40.20 16.75 -0.71
C THR A 851 39.07 15.99 -0.05
N GLY A 852 37.94 16.63 0.18
CA GLY A 852 36.86 16.07 0.99
C GLY A 852 37.12 16.15 2.50
N TRP A 853 38.20 16.82 2.94
CA TRP A 853 38.54 16.93 4.34
C TRP A 853 37.71 17.98 5.07
N ARG A 854 37.36 17.69 6.31
CA ARG A 854 36.51 18.55 7.13
C ARG A 854 37.31 19.70 7.75
N TYR A 855 36.79 20.92 7.72
CA TYR A 855 37.40 22.05 8.40
C TYR A 855 37.08 22.02 9.90
N ASP A 856 38.17 22.13 10.72
CA ASP A 856 38.09 22.32 12.16
C ASP A 856 38.33 23.79 12.50
N GLY A 857 37.25 24.50 12.85
CA GLY A 857 37.27 25.91 13.17
C GLY A 857 38.03 26.25 14.46
N ASN A 858 38.12 25.30 15.38
CA ASN A 858 38.84 25.51 16.65
C ASN A 858 40.38 25.50 16.43
N GLU A 859 40.81 24.56 15.58
CA GLU A 859 42.25 24.41 15.28
C GLU A 859 42.66 25.10 13.98
N GLN A 860 41.68 25.65 13.23
CA GLN A 860 41.91 26.30 11.93
C GLN A 860 42.73 25.40 10.98
N CYS A 861 42.26 24.18 10.81
CA CYS A 861 42.93 23.18 9.99
C CYS A 861 41.90 22.29 9.27
N LEU A 862 42.36 21.55 8.27
CA LEU A 862 41.59 20.48 7.61
C LEU A 862 41.85 19.16 8.31
N VAL A 863 40.83 18.34 8.47
CA VAL A 863 40.91 17.01 9.09
C VAL A 863 40.44 15.97 8.08
N ASP A 864 41.31 15.01 7.83
CA ASP A 864 40.93 13.79 7.11
C ASP A 864 40.29 12.82 8.12
N ASP A 865 38.96 12.76 8.10
CA ASP A 865 38.21 11.94 9.05
C ASP A 865 38.46 10.42 8.88
N ALA A 866 38.97 9.99 7.72
CA ALA A 866 39.31 8.57 7.48
C ALA A 866 40.62 8.16 8.19
N THR A 867 41.60 9.06 8.29
CA THR A 867 42.92 8.78 8.87
C THR A 867 43.12 9.48 10.22
N GLY A 868 42.28 10.45 10.56
CA GLY A 868 42.45 11.33 11.71
C GLY A 868 43.59 12.34 11.57
N LYS A 869 44.22 12.41 10.41
CA LYS A 869 45.31 13.34 10.15
C LYS A 869 44.79 14.77 9.96
N LYS A 870 45.61 15.74 10.32
CA LYS A 870 45.30 17.17 10.21
C LYS A 870 46.24 17.84 9.20
N TYR A 871 45.73 18.84 8.50
CA TYR A 871 46.42 19.56 7.46
C TYR A 871 46.19 21.06 7.53
N THR A 872 47.16 21.86 7.12
CA THR A 872 46.95 23.31 6.96
C THR A 872 45.95 23.60 5.87
N MET A 873 45.50 24.87 5.77
CA MET A 873 44.63 25.31 4.66
C MET A 873 45.26 25.10 3.28
N ASP A 874 46.58 25.04 3.21
CA ASP A 874 47.35 24.74 1.98
C ASP A 874 47.61 23.23 1.81
N ARG A 875 46.89 22.39 2.58
CA ARG A 875 46.94 20.91 2.55
C ARG A 875 48.29 20.30 2.90
N VAL A 876 49.09 20.99 3.73
CA VAL A 876 50.33 20.47 4.29
C VAL A 876 50.04 19.75 5.59
N GLU A 877 50.55 18.53 5.75
CA GLU A 877 50.30 17.72 6.96
C GLU A 877 50.83 18.44 8.22
N ILE A 878 49.95 18.51 9.22
CA ILE A 878 50.27 19.08 10.53
C ILE A 878 50.66 17.95 11.46
N VAL A 879 51.87 18.06 12.06
CA VAL A 879 52.33 17.12 13.04
C VAL A 879 52.44 17.82 14.39
N TYR A 880 52.03 17.15 15.44
CA TYR A 880 52.22 17.66 16.80
C TYR A 880 53.45 17.02 17.42
N VAL A 881 54.43 17.84 17.72
CA VAL A 881 55.66 17.39 18.38
C VAL A 881 55.70 18.02 19.77
N ALA A 882 55.76 17.20 20.80
CA ALA A 882 55.72 17.64 22.19
C ALA A 882 54.53 18.57 22.50
N GLY A 883 53.36 18.35 21.85
CA GLY A 883 52.19 19.20 22.02
C GLY A 883 52.19 20.51 21.22
N VAL A 884 53.25 20.79 20.47
CA VAL A 884 53.32 21.98 19.59
C VAL A 884 52.95 21.60 18.16
N ARG A 885 52.03 22.36 17.57
CA ARG A 885 51.64 22.23 16.18
C ARG A 885 52.76 22.67 15.23
N THR A 886 53.16 21.81 14.33
CA THR A 886 54.24 22.07 13.35
C THR A 886 53.87 21.64 11.96
N TYR A 887 54.37 22.36 10.91
CA TYR A 887 54.22 21.96 9.51
C TYR A 887 55.27 22.65 8.66
N PRO A 888 55.68 22.07 7.51
CA PRO A 888 56.63 22.69 6.58
C PRO A 888 56.22 24.09 6.14
N GLY A 889 57.16 25.02 6.08
CA GLY A 889 56.91 26.41 5.73
C GLY A 889 56.41 27.31 6.86
N GLN A 890 56.18 26.76 8.05
CA GLN A 890 55.71 27.53 9.20
C GLN A 890 56.80 28.49 9.71
N ALA A 891 56.44 29.74 9.98
CA ALA A 891 57.31 30.63 10.75
C ALA A 891 57.39 30.14 12.19
N ALA A 892 58.52 30.35 12.85
CA ALA A 892 58.68 29.92 14.25
C ALA A 892 57.58 30.52 15.14
N PRO A 893 56.73 29.70 15.78
CA PRO A 893 55.62 30.15 16.61
C PRO A 893 56.06 30.57 18.04
N TYR A 894 57.37 30.41 18.34
CA TYR A 894 58.01 30.76 19.61
C TYR A 894 59.40 31.31 19.35
N GLU A 895 59.99 31.95 20.35
CA GLU A 895 61.36 32.42 20.26
C GLU A 895 62.36 31.22 20.27
N VAL A 896 63.03 31.02 19.16
CA VAL A 896 63.98 29.89 18.99
C VAL A 896 65.23 30.21 19.78
N PRO A 897 65.67 29.33 20.72
CA PRO A 897 66.93 29.53 21.46
C PRO A 897 68.15 29.69 20.54
N GLN A 898 69.15 30.51 20.94
CA GLN A 898 70.26 30.92 20.08
C GLN A 898 71.09 29.76 19.52
N GLN A 899 71.11 28.63 20.19
CA GLN A 899 71.86 27.43 19.80
C GLN A 899 71.11 26.50 18.84
N LEU A 900 69.81 26.75 18.62
CA LEU A 900 69.00 25.97 17.73
C LEU A 900 68.78 26.72 16.41
N THR A 901 68.42 25.96 15.36
CA THR A 901 68.07 26.52 14.08
C THR A 901 66.58 26.14 13.74
N TRP A 902 65.78 27.11 13.32
CA TRP A 902 64.47 26.80 12.81
C TRP A 902 64.59 26.15 11.44
N ASP A 903 64.14 24.89 11.35
CA ASP A 903 64.08 24.17 10.08
C ASP A 903 62.72 24.45 9.43
N GLN A 904 62.72 25.28 8.38
CA GLN A 904 61.52 25.74 7.72
C GLN A 904 60.87 24.63 6.87
N GLU A 905 61.67 23.63 6.40
CA GLU A 905 61.17 22.49 5.66
C GLU A 905 60.44 21.51 6.57
N LYS A 906 60.85 21.37 7.79
CA LYS A 906 60.27 20.50 8.83
C LYS A 906 59.23 21.19 9.67
N GLY A 907 59.33 22.51 9.86
CA GLY A 907 58.39 23.32 10.67
C GLY A 907 58.65 23.22 12.17
N TYR A 908 59.85 22.94 12.62
CA TYR A 908 60.27 22.91 14.01
C TYR A 908 61.77 23.28 14.20
N ALA A 909 62.17 23.61 15.41
CA ALA A 909 63.52 23.94 15.73
C ALA A 909 64.37 22.67 15.97
N VAL A 910 65.59 22.63 15.40
CA VAL A 910 66.55 21.48 15.47
C VAL A 910 67.88 21.89 16.04
N LEU A 911 68.61 20.92 16.61
CA LEU A 911 69.95 21.08 17.09
C LEU A 911 70.98 20.49 16.06
N GLY A 912 71.41 21.34 15.14
CA GLY A 912 72.27 20.90 14.03
C GLY A 912 71.67 19.75 13.21
N ASP A 913 72.43 18.69 12.93
CA ASP A 913 71.96 17.52 12.18
C ASP A 913 71.32 16.43 13.07
N LYS A 914 71.07 16.74 14.35
CA LYS A 914 70.44 15.78 15.26
C LYS A 914 68.91 15.55 14.87
N PRO A 915 68.40 14.35 15.05
CA PRO A 915 67.04 14.02 14.71
C PRO A 915 66.01 14.52 15.73
N TYR A 916 66.45 15.34 16.70
CA TYR A 916 65.59 15.78 17.83
C TYR A 916 64.86 17.05 17.51
N VAL A 917 63.69 17.17 18.12
CA VAL A 917 62.78 18.31 17.95
C VAL A 917 62.67 19.09 19.27
N TYR A 918 62.80 20.40 19.19
CA TYR A 918 62.71 21.24 20.40
C TYR A 918 61.27 21.35 20.92
N ASP A 919 61.07 21.03 22.20
CA ASP A 919 59.83 21.25 22.94
C ASP A 919 59.87 22.58 23.68
N PRO A 920 59.17 23.61 23.22
CA PRO A 920 59.21 24.93 23.84
C PRO A 920 58.57 24.97 25.22
N ASN A 921 57.75 23.97 25.58
CA ASN A 921 57.07 23.91 26.90
C ASN A 921 58.05 23.40 28.00
N SER A 922 58.90 22.45 27.64
CA SER A 922 59.81 21.83 28.56
C SER A 922 61.24 22.45 28.47
N GLY A 923 61.56 23.07 27.34
CA GLY A 923 62.93 23.60 27.07
C GLY A 923 63.94 22.50 26.66
N TRP A 924 63.45 21.29 26.38
CA TRP A 924 64.22 20.12 26.03
C TRP A 924 64.11 19.77 24.55
N MET A 925 65.01 19.00 24.01
CA MET A 925 64.94 18.34 22.71
C MET A 925 64.24 16.97 22.91
N LEU A 926 63.24 16.67 22.13
CA LEU A 926 62.56 15.36 22.13
C LEU A 926 63.03 14.54 20.90
N ASP A 927 63.44 13.31 21.12
CA ASP A 927 63.60 12.32 20.03
C ASP A 927 62.24 11.74 19.66
N PRO A 928 61.71 12.02 18.45
CA PRO A 928 60.38 11.52 18.07
C PRO A 928 60.35 10.01 17.86
N ALA A 929 61.50 9.33 17.68
CA ALA A 929 61.57 7.90 17.48
C ALA A 929 61.49 7.12 18.80
N THR A 930 62.10 7.64 19.86
CA THR A 930 62.23 6.97 21.14
C THR A 930 61.44 7.60 22.27
N GLY A 931 61.00 8.84 22.12
CA GLY A 931 60.39 9.62 23.17
C GLY A 931 61.33 10.12 24.27
N ALA A 932 62.63 9.96 24.06
CA ALA A 932 63.66 10.36 25.01
C ALA A 932 63.91 11.89 24.96
N TYR A 933 64.25 12.48 26.10
CA TYR A 933 64.60 13.89 26.21
C TYR A 933 66.12 14.06 26.17
N HIS A 934 66.55 15.08 25.44
CA HIS A 934 67.96 15.48 25.31
C HIS A 934 68.11 16.99 25.65
N ASP A 935 69.20 17.40 26.18
CA ASP A 935 69.48 18.81 26.44
C ASP A 935 69.58 19.61 25.14
N ALA A 936 69.12 20.89 25.17
CA ALA A 936 69.02 21.76 24.01
C ALA A 936 70.40 22.36 23.58
N TYR A 937 71.51 22.12 24.34
CA TYR A 937 72.82 22.67 24.05
C TYR A 937 73.73 21.66 23.32
N TYR A 938 73.82 20.46 23.86
CA TYR A 938 74.72 19.44 23.36
C TYR A 938 73.98 18.23 22.77
N GLY A 939 72.69 18.10 23.06
CA GLY A 939 71.88 16.97 22.63
C GLY A 939 72.18 15.71 23.43
N TRP A 940 72.63 15.84 24.68
CA TRP A 940 72.87 14.70 25.56
C TRP A 940 71.60 14.14 26.15
N LEU A 941 71.54 12.81 26.26
CA LEU A 941 70.39 12.14 26.76
C LEU A 941 70.13 12.46 28.25
N TYR A 942 68.91 12.79 28.60
CA TYR A 942 68.46 12.96 30.00
C TYR A 942 68.16 11.60 30.61
N ASP A 943 68.98 11.18 31.56
CA ASP A 943 68.79 10.02 32.42
C ASP A 943 68.00 10.44 33.68
N ALA A 944 66.66 10.18 33.64
CA ALA A 944 65.75 10.51 34.74
C ALA A 944 66.09 9.71 36.03
N ALA A 945 66.62 8.49 35.92
CA ALA A 945 66.92 7.67 37.06
C ALA A 945 68.18 8.20 37.82
N GLY A 946 69.10 8.77 37.07
CA GLY A 946 70.31 9.36 37.63
C GLY A 946 70.29 10.87 37.83
N ASN A 947 69.17 11.52 37.35
CA ASN A 947 68.91 12.96 37.25
C ASN A 947 70.19 13.66 36.68
N CYS A 948 70.73 13.14 35.58
CA CYS A 948 71.94 13.62 34.94
C CYS A 948 71.84 13.59 33.41
N LEU A 949 72.76 14.26 32.72
CA LEU A 949 72.91 14.20 31.27
C LEU A 949 73.97 13.16 30.90
N VAL A 950 73.73 12.40 29.85
CA VAL A 950 74.63 11.36 29.35
C VAL A 950 75.04 11.69 27.93
N ASP A 951 76.32 11.86 27.70
CA ASP A 951 76.84 11.92 26.36
C ASP A 951 76.91 10.51 25.77
N GLU A 952 75.98 10.19 24.92
CA GLU A 952 75.86 8.85 24.34
C GLU A 952 77.07 8.44 23.48
N ALA A 953 77.84 9.42 22.97
CA ALA A 953 79.05 9.13 22.17
C ALA A 953 80.26 8.69 23.03
N THR A 954 80.41 9.20 24.24
CA THR A 954 81.50 8.94 25.14
C THR A 954 81.10 8.09 26.36
N GLY A 955 79.87 8.04 26.70
CA GLY A 955 79.35 7.41 27.91
C GLY A 955 79.50 8.25 29.17
N ASN A 956 80.06 9.44 29.09
CA ASN A 956 80.28 10.32 30.23
C ASN A 956 78.99 10.91 30.75
N ARG A 957 78.93 11.09 32.07
CA ARG A 957 77.75 11.62 32.77
C ARG A 957 78.06 13.02 33.30
N TYR A 958 77.04 13.91 33.19
CA TYR A 958 77.16 15.28 33.63
C TYR A 958 75.96 15.68 34.49
N ASP A 959 76.15 16.56 35.45
CA ASP A 959 74.96 17.13 36.18
C ASP A 959 74.21 18.09 35.28
N MET A 960 73.04 18.58 35.78
CA MET A 960 72.14 19.51 35.05
C MET A 960 72.85 20.90 34.83
N SER A 961 74.06 21.14 35.39
CA SER A 961 74.88 22.33 35.14
C SER A 961 76.09 22.04 34.26
N TYR A 962 76.06 20.84 33.51
CA TYR A 962 77.08 20.37 32.59
C TYR A 962 78.46 20.08 33.21
N GLN A 963 78.55 19.87 34.56
CA GLN A 963 79.74 19.47 35.23
C GLN A 963 79.92 17.92 35.23
N PRO A 964 81.13 17.40 34.94
CA PRO A 964 81.33 15.93 34.95
C PRO A 964 80.98 15.29 36.31
N LEU A 965 80.19 14.25 36.26
CA LEU A 965 79.92 13.41 37.43
C LEU A 965 80.99 12.33 37.51
N GLN A 966 81.64 12.15 38.64
CA GLN A 966 82.77 11.14 38.83
C GLN A 966 82.21 9.73 38.87
#